data_e7b9442d6c3ee0180ed9dbc654412878
#
_entry.id   e7b9442d6c3ee0180ed9dbc654412878
#
_cell.length_a   1.000
_cell.length_b   1.000
_cell.length_c   1.000
_cell.angle_alpha   90.00
_cell.angle_beta   90.00
_cell.angle_gamma   90.00
#
_symmetry.space_group_name_H-M   'P 1'
#
loop_
_entity.id
_entity.type
_entity.pdbx_description
1 polymer ?
#
loop_
_entity_poly.entity_id
_entity_poly.type
_entity_poly.pdbx_seq_one_letter_code
_entity_poly.pdbx_strand_id
1 'polypeptide(L)'
;MTDFAKQILPINIEDELKTSYLSYAMSVIHGRALPDVRDGLKPVHRRILYAQHVLRNTYRQPYKKSARVVGDVIGKYHPHGDSAVYEAMERMAQDFSMRYPLVEGQGNFGSIDGDSPAAMRYTEVRMAKITDMILNDIEKETVSYSPNYDGTEQIPDVMPTRIPALLVNGSSGIAVGMATNVPPHNLTEVLNGCLLLLDNPKASIDDIIQIITGPDFPTGGTIDGRIGIYEGYKTGRGIIHVRAKTSVEEDKSGKSSLIINEIPYMVNKAKMLERIAEMVKEKKIDGISEIRDESDKDGLRVVIEVKRGESVEVLENNLFAQSQLEQSFGINFTVLVDGQPRVLNIKEILQEFIKHRKDVVTKRTKFDLRKAKERGHIVEGLMVAIANIDDIIKIIKKSKDTKIAAAELCKKSWKAGPIEAILKKAGKDACRPKGLSSEYGIKGKNYKLSPDQAKSILELRLGRLTGLEQDNLSAEFHEILEVILELQKILDDKETLLQLIKDELIEVRENFGDERKTDINDTRHDISNEDLIPEETRVLTLSRSGYAKTQPLGEYREQRRGGVGKAGASVKEEDIIQNLYVLSSHSQLLCFTTKGKVFWLKVYEIPLASRTSKGRPLVNMLKLDDDEKVTQILPVDEFSDDKFIFMATRNGVVKKTNLNLFHKKYKSGIKAIKLDDDDKLVGTVITNGDNDILLSSYSGKLIRFHESKVRPMGRTARGVKGIALKDGMKVISLMIGDPSKTILCLSENGFGKRTKLDDFPSYNRGGQGVIALKTSERNGNMVSAVAVDENDGIMLISDKGTLIRTAISQIPTLGRNTQGVKVITPKDGEKLIEGVRIPPEEEEE
;
A
#
# COMPACT_ATOMS: atom_id res chain seq x y z
N MET A 1 -33.77 -50.28 34.48
CA MET A 1 -32.33 -50.59 34.73
C MET A 1 -31.65 -50.29 33.43
N THR A 2 -30.88 -49.21 33.40
CA THR A 2 -30.08 -48.78 32.27
C THR A 2 -29.01 -49.79 31.94
N ASP A 3 -29.02 -50.33 30.72
CA ASP A 3 -27.94 -51.19 30.23
C ASP A 3 -26.62 -50.37 30.21
N PHE A 4 -25.75 -50.64 31.17
CA PHE A 4 -24.38 -50.15 31.12
C PHE A 4 -23.66 -50.82 29.97
N ALA A 5 -22.87 -50.01 29.23
CA ALA A 5 -22.11 -50.48 28.10
C ALA A 5 -21.35 -51.77 28.41
N LYS A 6 -21.53 -52.79 27.57
CA LYS A 6 -20.97 -54.14 27.75
C LYS A 6 -19.43 -54.18 27.63
N GLN A 7 -18.80 -53.12 27.17
CA GLN A 7 -17.36 -53.08 26.98
C GLN A 7 -16.82 -51.66 27.18
N ILE A 8 -15.89 -51.47 28.09
CA ILE A 8 -15.13 -50.23 28.29
C ILE A 8 -13.83 -50.42 27.54
N LEU A 9 -13.67 -49.65 26.44
CA LEU A 9 -12.42 -49.57 25.71
C LEU A 9 -11.62 -48.38 26.27
N PRO A 10 -10.39 -48.60 26.78
CA PRO A 10 -9.52 -47.50 27.19
C PRO A 10 -9.04 -46.75 25.94
N ILE A 11 -9.38 -45.49 25.83
CA ILE A 11 -8.91 -44.61 24.77
C ILE A 11 -7.90 -43.67 25.39
N ASN A 12 -6.72 -43.55 24.74
CA ASN A 12 -5.73 -42.57 25.12
C ASN A 12 -6.25 -41.18 24.71
N ILE A 13 -6.34 -40.24 25.66
CA ILE A 13 -6.86 -38.90 25.43
C ILE A 13 -6.03 -38.12 24.40
N GLU A 14 -4.73 -38.38 24.34
CA GLU A 14 -3.86 -37.74 23.35
C GLU A 14 -4.18 -38.18 21.91
N ASP A 15 -4.45 -39.46 21.71
CA ASP A 15 -4.77 -39.99 20.39
C ASP A 15 -6.16 -39.57 19.93
N GLU A 16 -7.13 -39.53 20.85
CA GLU A 16 -8.47 -39.03 20.59
C GLU A 16 -8.45 -37.56 20.28
N LEU A 17 -7.72 -36.71 21.04
CA LEU A 17 -7.54 -35.29 20.78
C LEU A 17 -6.88 -35.06 19.43
N LYS A 18 -5.82 -35.78 19.06
CA LYS A 18 -5.16 -35.67 17.76
C LYS A 18 -6.11 -35.99 16.61
N THR A 19 -6.86 -37.11 16.75
CA THR A 19 -7.78 -37.56 15.71
C THR A 19 -8.94 -36.59 15.54
N SER A 20 -9.56 -36.17 16.64
CA SER A 20 -10.69 -35.24 16.64
C SER A 20 -10.27 -33.84 16.14
N TYR A 21 -9.09 -33.35 16.58
CA TYR A 21 -8.58 -32.06 16.13
C TYR A 21 -8.19 -32.08 14.64
N LEU A 22 -7.59 -33.20 14.17
CA LEU A 22 -7.28 -33.35 12.74
C LEU A 22 -8.56 -33.37 11.90
N SER A 23 -9.57 -34.13 12.32
CA SER A 23 -10.88 -34.21 11.66
C SER A 23 -11.55 -32.83 11.61
N TYR A 24 -11.54 -32.10 12.73
CA TYR A 24 -12.06 -30.72 12.77
C TYR A 24 -11.28 -29.80 11.85
N ALA A 25 -9.94 -29.83 11.91
CA ALA A 25 -9.08 -29.00 11.04
C ALA A 25 -9.35 -29.28 9.55
N MET A 26 -9.44 -30.55 9.17
CA MET A 26 -9.78 -30.95 7.78
C MET A 26 -11.16 -30.44 7.38
N SER A 27 -12.16 -30.56 8.24
CA SER A 27 -13.52 -30.05 7.98
C SER A 27 -13.54 -28.52 7.78
N VAL A 28 -12.77 -27.77 8.59
CA VAL A 28 -12.70 -26.30 8.45
C VAL A 28 -11.94 -25.89 7.19
N ILE A 29 -10.85 -26.59 6.87
CA ILE A 29 -10.01 -26.29 5.69
C ILE A 29 -10.81 -26.54 4.40
N HIS A 30 -11.40 -27.75 4.25
CA HIS A 30 -12.11 -28.13 3.02
C HIS A 30 -13.55 -27.63 2.96
N GLY A 31 -14.24 -27.62 4.10
CA GLY A 31 -15.69 -27.40 4.17
C GLY A 31 -16.13 -25.98 4.48
N ARG A 32 -15.20 -25.06 4.81
CA ARG A 32 -15.61 -23.73 5.29
C ARG A 32 -14.75 -22.57 4.83
N ALA A 33 -13.42 -22.60 5.10
CA ALA A 33 -12.62 -21.38 5.11
C ALA A 33 -11.91 -21.09 3.78
N LEU A 34 -11.41 -22.12 3.09
CA LEU A 34 -10.61 -21.96 1.88
C LEU A 34 -11.47 -22.07 0.62
N PRO A 35 -11.23 -21.22 -0.39
CA PRO A 35 -11.86 -21.31 -1.69
C PRO A 35 -11.19 -22.39 -2.56
N ASP A 36 -11.95 -23.01 -3.46
CA ASP A 36 -11.40 -23.84 -4.53
C ASP A 36 -10.78 -22.95 -5.61
N VAL A 37 -9.58 -23.29 -6.10
CA VAL A 37 -8.87 -22.49 -7.09
C VAL A 37 -9.63 -22.37 -8.41
N ARG A 38 -10.43 -23.38 -8.77
CA ARG A 38 -11.14 -23.51 -10.05
C ARG A 38 -12.30 -22.51 -10.18
N ASP A 39 -13.11 -22.37 -9.12
CA ASP A 39 -14.29 -21.50 -9.12
C ASP A 39 -14.23 -20.33 -8.14
N GLY A 40 -13.19 -20.28 -7.27
CA GLY A 40 -12.99 -19.21 -6.31
C GLY A 40 -14.02 -19.15 -5.18
N LEU A 41 -14.91 -20.13 -5.07
CA LEU A 41 -16.02 -20.11 -4.13
C LEU A 41 -15.72 -20.98 -2.91
N LYS A 42 -16.18 -20.49 -1.76
CA LYS A 42 -16.31 -21.33 -0.56
C LYS A 42 -17.56 -22.20 -0.67
N PRO A 43 -17.64 -23.31 0.07
CA PRO A 43 -18.81 -24.19 0.01
C PRO A 43 -20.15 -23.49 0.26
N VAL A 44 -20.22 -22.53 1.19
CA VAL A 44 -21.44 -21.77 1.46
C VAL A 44 -21.89 -20.95 0.25
N HIS A 45 -20.98 -20.25 -0.42
CA HIS A 45 -21.27 -19.44 -1.60
C HIS A 45 -21.78 -20.34 -2.75
N ARG A 46 -21.08 -21.46 -2.99
CA ARG A 46 -21.46 -22.44 -4.02
C ARG A 46 -22.86 -22.98 -3.79
N ARG A 47 -23.21 -23.32 -2.55
CA ARG A 47 -24.54 -23.84 -2.17
C ARG A 47 -25.64 -22.80 -2.29
N ILE A 48 -25.36 -21.54 -1.98
CA ILE A 48 -26.30 -20.42 -2.16
C ILE A 48 -26.63 -20.23 -3.64
N LEU A 49 -25.61 -20.18 -4.50
CA LEU A 49 -25.80 -20.02 -5.96
C LEU A 49 -26.52 -21.23 -6.55
N TYR A 50 -26.18 -22.45 -6.14
CA TYR A 50 -26.82 -23.67 -6.59
C TYR A 50 -28.29 -23.73 -6.16
N ALA A 51 -28.62 -23.38 -4.93
CA ALA A 51 -29.99 -23.29 -4.47
C ALA A 51 -30.82 -22.29 -5.27
N GLN A 52 -30.27 -21.12 -5.57
CA GLN A 52 -30.95 -20.13 -6.41
C GLN A 52 -31.17 -20.64 -7.85
N HIS A 53 -30.17 -21.38 -8.38
CA HIS A 53 -30.29 -22.01 -9.70
C HIS A 53 -31.45 -23.04 -9.73
N VAL A 54 -31.51 -23.94 -8.76
CA VAL A 54 -32.59 -24.95 -8.62
C VAL A 54 -33.98 -24.27 -8.46
N LEU A 55 -34.02 -23.17 -7.67
CA LEU A 55 -35.22 -22.34 -7.52
C LEU A 55 -35.55 -21.51 -8.77
N ARG A 56 -34.77 -21.56 -9.84
CA ARG A 56 -34.86 -20.71 -11.03
C ARG A 56 -34.93 -19.23 -10.68
N ASN A 57 -34.16 -18.79 -9.69
CA ASN A 57 -34.10 -17.42 -9.22
C ASN A 57 -33.06 -16.60 -9.97
N THR A 58 -33.14 -16.56 -11.29
CA THR A 58 -32.22 -15.85 -12.18
C THR A 58 -32.53 -14.35 -12.23
N TYR A 59 -31.61 -13.54 -12.77
CA TYR A 59 -31.78 -12.10 -12.96
C TYR A 59 -32.99 -11.72 -13.84
N ARG A 60 -33.48 -12.65 -14.65
CA ARG A 60 -34.69 -12.47 -15.52
C ARG A 60 -35.99 -12.70 -14.78
N GLN A 61 -35.98 -13.22 -13.58
CA GLN A 61 -37.13 -13.57 -12.78
C GLN A 61 -37.40 -12.52 -11.69
N PRO A 62 -38.61 -12.41 -11.17
CA PRO A 62 -38.90 -11.57 -10.00
C PRO A 62 -38.06 -11.97 -8.80
N TYR A 63 -37.76 -11.00 -7.95
CA TYR A 63 -37.07 -11.22 -6.68
C TYR A 63 -37.84 -12.22 -5.79
N LYS A 64 -37.09 -13.01 -5.02
CA LYS A 64 -37.64 -13.90 -3.99
C LYS A 64 -37.20 -13.43 -2.61
N LYS A 65 -38.04 -13.65 -1.60
CA LYS A 65 -37.65 -13.36 -0.20
C LYS A 65 -36.36 -14.08 0.17
N SER A 66 -35.44 -13.34 0.79
CA SER A 66 -34.14 -13.89 1.25
C SER A 66 -34.34 -15.11 2.16
N ALA A 67 -35.35 -15.06 3.07
CA ALA A 67 -35.71 -16.17 3.94
C ALA A 67 -36.07 -17.44 3.18
N ARG A 68 -36.65 -17.35 1.98
CA ARG A 68 -36.95 -18.52 1.13
C ARG A 68 -35.66 -19.18 0.65
N VAL A 69 -34.71 -18.38 0.12
CA VAL A 69 -33.43 -18.90 -0.37
C VAL A 69 -32.63 -19.52 0.78
N VAL A 70 -32.50 -18.81 1.91
CA VAL A 70 -31.83 -19.30 3.11
C VAL A 70 -32.44 -20.61 3.59
N GLY A 71 -33.77 -20.72 3.65
CA GLY A 71 -34.48 -21.94 4.06
C GLY A 71 -34.16 -23.14 3.16
N ASP A 72 -34.17 -22.96 1.84
CA ASP A 72 -33.79 -24.03 0.90
C ASP A 72 -32.32 -24.44 1.04
N VAL A 73 -31.38 -23.45 1.26
CA VAL A 73 -29.94 -23.75 1.47
C VAL A 73 -29.73 -24.59 2.71
N ILE A 74 -30.33 -24.21 3.84
CA ILE A 74 -30.15 -24.92 5.11
C ILE A 74 -30.80 -26.30 5.07
N GLY A 75 -32.03 -26.34 4.55
CA GLY A 75 -32.82 -27.57 4.53
C GLY A 75 -32.25 -28.64 3.62
N LYS A 76 -31.55 -28.27 2.55
CA LYS A 76 -31.13 -29.22 1.50
C LYS A 76 -29.62 -29.36 1.37
N TYR A 77 -28.85 -28.28 1.55
CA TYR A 77 -27.44 -28.25 1.12
C TYR A 77 -26.43 -27.92 2.21
N HIS A 78 -26.80 -27.11 3.21
CA HIS A 78 -25.84 -26.53 4.16
C HIS A 78 -26.38 -26.55 5.61
N PRO A 79 -26.15 -27.62 6.39
CA PRO A 79 -26.73 -27.82 7.72
C PRO A 79 -26.03 -26.97 8.80
N HIS A 80 -26.07 -25.64 8.66
CA HIS A 80 -25.50 -24.67 9.58
C HIS A 80 -26.51 -23.57 9.91
N GLY A 81 -26.17 -22.64 10.79
CA GLY A 81 -27.08 -21.56 11.21
C GLY A 81 -27.53 -20.66 10.05
N ASP A 82 -28.77 -20.24 10.09
CA ASP A 82 -29.41 -19.37 9.13
C ASP A 82 -28.72 -18.01 9.00
N SER A 83 -28.26 -17.45 10.12
CA SER A 83 -27.53 -16.19 10.13
C SER A 83 -26.25 -16.26 9.26
N ALA A 84 -25.49 -17.35 9.37
CA ALA A 84 -24.24 -17.50 8.60
C ALA A 84 -24.50 -17.58 7.08
N VAL A 85 -25.59 -18.24 6.66
CA VAL A 85 -26.01 -18.32 5.26
C VAL A 85 -26.49 -16.96 4.77
N TYR A 86 -27.28 -16.26 5.60
CA TYR A 86 -27.80 -14.93 5.25
C TYR A 86 -26.69 -13.91 5.13
N GLU A 87 -25.74 -13.85 6.09
CA GLU A 87 -24.56 -12.98 6.05
C GLU A 87 -23.67 -13.24 4.83
N ALA A 88 -23.51 -14.52 4.42
CA ALA A 88 -22.77 -14.84 3.22
C ALA A 88 -23.49 -14.31 1.95
N MET A 89 -24.83 -14.46 1.89
CA MET A 89 -25.65 -13.97 0.78
C MET A 89 -25.70 -12.45 0.73
N GLU A 90 -25.78 -11.79 1.88
CA GLU A 90 -25.69 -10.35 2.04
C GLU A 90 -24.42 -9.79 1.41
N ARG A 91 -23.24 -10.35 1.81
CA ARG A 91 -21.95 -9.92 1.24
C ARG A 91 -21.88 -10.12 -0.26
N MET A 92 -22.53 -11.15 -0.80
CA MET A 92 -22.61 -11.37 -2.25
C MET A 92 -23.46 -10.33 -2.97
N ALA A 93 -24.29 -9.57 -2.26
CA ALA A 93 -25.14 -8.51 -2.79
C ALA A 93 -24.57 -7.09 -2.58
N GLN A 94 -23.52 -6.93 -1.72
CA GLN A 94 -22.92 -5.65 -1.40
C GLN A 94 -21.88 -5.24 -2.45
N ASP A 95 -22.05 -4.08 -3.07
CA ASP A 95 -21.15 -3.51 -4.08
C ASP A 95 -19.84 -2.94 -3.49
N PHE A 96 -19.83 -2.65 -2.19
CA PHE A 96 -18.63 -2.26 -1.44
C PHE A 96 -17.85 -3.46 -0.87
N SER A 97 -18.44 -4.67 -0.87
CA SER A 97 -17.79 -5.90 -0.40
C SER A 97 -17.26 -6.76 -1.54
N MET A 98 -17.97 -6.82 -2.67
CA MET A 98 -17.58 -7.59 -3.85
C MET A 98 -17.33 -6.68 -5.05
N ARG A 99 -16.22 -6.91 -5.74
CA ARG A 99 -15.90 -6.13 -6.95
C ARG A 99 -16.91 -6.36 -8.06
N TYR A 100 -17.43 -7.60 -8.15
CA TYR A 100 -18.54 -7.98 -9.04
C TYR A 100 -19.58 -8.77 -8.22
N PRO A 101 -20.64 -8.11 -7.73
CA PRO A 101 -21.68 -8.76 -6.94
C PRO A 101 -22.32 -9.94 -7.69
N LEU A 102 -22.54 -11.05 -6.98
CA LEU A 102 -23.10 -12.28 -7.53
C LEU A 102 -24.61 -12.39 -7.27
N VAL A 103 -25.12 -11.59 -6.36
CA VAL A 103 -26.54 -11.53 -5.99
C VAL A 103 -27.01 -10.08 -6.15
N GLU A 104 -28.21 -9.90 -6.71
CA GLU A 104 -28.92 -8.64 -6.68
C GLU A 104 -29.86 -8.62 -5.50
N GLY A 105 -29.74 -7.62 -4.63
CA GLY A 105 -30.57 -7.42 -3.45
C GLY A 105 -31.59 -6.30 -3.64
N GLN A 106 -32.79 -6.48 -3.06
CA GLN A 106 -33.80 -5.44 -2.91
C GLN A 106 -34.13 -5.28 -1.43
N GLY A 107 -33.99 -4.07 -0.91
CA GLY A 107 -34.11 -3.73 0.50
C GLY A 107 -32.75 -3.30 1.10
N ASN A 108 -32.65 -3.28 2.41
CA ASN A 108 -31.42 -2.89 3.10
C ASN A 108 -30.51 -4.11 3.33
N PHE A 109 -29.39 -4.14 2.64
CA PHE A 109 -28.32 -5.13 2.77
C PHE A 109 -27.07 -4.60 3.53
N GLY A 110 -27.26 -3.61 4.41
CA GLY A 110 -26.17 -2.96 5.11
C GLY A 110 -25.57 -1.79 4.33
N SER A 111 -24.62 -1.12 4.94
CA SER A 111 -23.93 0.03 4.36
C SER A 111 -22.42 0.00 4.66
N ILE A 112 -21.67 0.85 3.98
CA ILE A 112 -20.23 1.07 4.24
C ILE A 112 -19.98 1.66 5.65
N ASP A 113 -21.01 2.21 6.30
CA ASP A 113 -21.00 2.66 7.69
C ASP A 113 -21.08 1.52 8.70
N GLY A 114 -21.32 0.30 8.20
CA GLY A 114 -21.42 -0.90 9.03
C GLY A 114 -22.81 -1.09 9.64
N ASP A 115 -23.82 -0.46 9.06
CA ASP A 115 -25.20 -0.76 9.42
C ASP A 115 -25.51 -2.24 9.15
N SER A 116 -26.25 -2.84 10.07
CA SER A 116 -26.72 -4.20 9.88
C SER A 116 -27.79 -4.28 8.80
N PRO A 117 -27.84 -5.36 8.01
CA PRO A 117 -28.89 -5.57 7.06
C PRO A 117 -30.25 -5.72 7.74
N ALA A 118 -31.31 -5.48 7.01
CA ALA A 118 -32.65 -5.81 7.48
C ALA A 118 -32.80 -7.34 7.61
N ALA A 119 -33.65 -7.79 8.52
CA ALA A 119 -33.91 -9.22 8.68
C ALA A 119 -34.36 -9.86 7.36
N MET A 120 -33.92 -11.10 7.10
CA MET A 120 -34.14 -11.85 5.84
C MET A 120 -35.62 -11.98 5.37
N ARG A 121 -36.58 -11.76 6.27
CA ARG A 121 -38.01 -11.73 5.95
C ARG A 121 -38.46 -10.47 5.22
N TYR A 122 -37.64 -9.38 5.31
CA TYR A 122 -37.93 -8.10 4.65
C TYR A 122 -37.16 -7.95 3.34
N THR A 123 -35.93 -8.48 3.25
CA THR A 123 -35.10 -8.37 2.05
C THR A 123 -35.50 -9.41 0.99
N GLU A 124 -35.18 -9.09 -0.26
CA GLU A 124 -35.44 -9.94 -1.42
C GLU A 124 -34.17 -10.04 -2.27
N VAL A 125 -34.01 -11.20 -2.92
CA VAL A 125 -32.79 -11.49 -3.70
C VAL A 125 -33.11 -12.20 -5.00
N ARG A 126 -32.21 -12.06 -5.96
CA ARG A 126 -32.09 -12.90 -7.16
C ARG A 126 -30.61 -12.97 -7.57
N MET A 127 -30.26 -13.91 -8.45
CA MET A 127 -28.91 -13.95 -9.00
C MET A 127 -28.63 -12.72 -9.87
N ALA A 128 -27.44 -12.17 -9.80
CA ALA A 128 -26.99 -11.12 -10.70
C ALA A 128 -26.72 -11.68 -12.11
N LYS A 129 -26.73 -10.82 -13.14
CA LYS A 129 -26.50 -11.23 -14.53
C LYS A 129 -25.16 -11.96 -14.73
N ILE A 130 -24.10 -11.49 -14.07
CA ILE A 130 -22.77 -12.09 -14.15
C ILE A 130 -22.73 -13.53 -13.60
N THR A 131 -23.63 -13.88 -12.69
CA THR A 131 -23.69 -15.21 -12.07
C THR A 131 -24.07 -16.30 -13.06
N ASP A 132 -24.77 -15.96 -14.15
CA ASP A 132 -25.01 -16.91 -15.24
C ASP A 132 -23.70 -17.43 -15.82
N MET A 133 -22.62 -16.63 -15.84
CA MET A 133 -21.30 -17.06 -16.30
C MET A 133 -20.60 -18.05 -15.36
N ILE A 134 -21.01 -18.10 -14.10
CA ILE A 134 -20.52 -19.07 -13.13
C ILE A 134 -21.25 -20.40 -13.23
N LEU A 135 -22.56 -20.36 -13.51
CA LEU A 135 -23.45 -21.53 -13.53
C LEU A 135 -23.69 -22.12 -14.92
N ASN A 136 -23.25 -21.41 -15.97
CA ASN A 136 -23.47 -21.83 -17.34
C ASN A 136 -22.95 -23.26 -17.59
N ASP A 137 -23.75 -24.04 -18.28
CA ASP A 137 -23.46 -25.45 -18.61
C ASP A 137 -23.46 -26.43 -17.41
N ILE A 138 -23.96 -26.06 -16.22
CA ILE A 138 -24.01 -26.95 -15.03
C ILE A 138 -24.90 -28.17 -15.27
N GLU A 139 -25.94 -28.06 -16.10
CA GLU A 139 -26.85 -29.17 -16.45
C GLU A 139 -26.29 -30.12 -17.51
N LYS A 140 -25.07 -29.84 -18.03
CA LYS A 140 -24.42 -30.60 -19.12
C LYS A 140 -23.36 -31.59 -18.65
N GLU A 141 -23.47 -32.10 -17.43
CA GLU A 141 -22.53 -33.06 -16.83
C GLU A 141 -21.07 -32.55 -16.84
N THR A 142 -20.88 -31.23 -16.71
CA THR A 142 -19.57 -30.59 -16.79
C THR A 142 -18.72 -30.73 -15.53
N VAL A 143 -19.38 -30.87 -14.37
CA VAL A 143 -18.77 -30.98 -13.05
C VAL A 143 -19.25 -32.23 -12.33
N SER A 144 -18.49 -32.67 -11.31
CA SER A 144 -18.88 -33.75 -10.41
C SER A 144 -19.83 -33.27 -9.34
N TYR A 145 -20.62 -34.20 -8.82
CA TYR A 145 -21.56 -33.99 -7.75
C TYR A 145 -21.30 -34.96 -6.62
N SER A 146 -21.44 -34.47 -5.38
CA SER A 146 -21.39 -35.26 -4.16
C SER A 146 -22.76 -35.23 -3.45
N PRO A 147 -23.11 -36.30 -2.69
CA PRO A 147 -24.32 -36.28 -1.90
C PRO A 147 -24.25 -35.20 -0.81
N ASN A 148 -25.39 -34.61 -0.47
CA ASN A 148 -25.53 -33.72 0.67
C ASN A 148 -25.36 -34.47 1.99
N TYR A 149 -25.55 -33.78 3.12
CA TYR A 149 -25.33 -34.32 4.48
C TYR A 149 -26.23 -35.50 4.86
N ASP A 150 -27.43 -35.64 4.23
CA ASP A 150 -28.37 -36.75 4.49
C ASP A 150 -28.51 -37.71 3.28
N GLY A 151 -27.80 -37.48 2.21
CA GLY A 151 -27.81 -38.31 1.00
C GLY A 151 -29.07 -38.14 0.10
N THR A 152 -29.95 -37.20 0.39
CA THR A 152 -31.21 -37.00 -0.36
C THR A 152 -31.01 -36.12 -1.63
N GLU A 153 -30.03 -35.24 -1.61
CA GLU A 153 -29.77 -34.27 -2.69
C GLU A 153 -28.33 -34.38 -3.19
N GLN A 154 -28.08 -33.88 -4.38
CA GLN A 154 -26.73 -33.81 -4.98
C GLN A 154 -26.26 -32.35 -5.03
N ILE A 155 -25.02 -32.12 -4.62
CA ILE A 155 -24.39 -30.81 -4.61
C ILE A 155 -23.20 -30.80 -5.56
N PRO A 156 -23.03 -29.79 -6.45
CA PRO A 156 -21.85 -29.71 -7.29
C PRO A 156 -20.59 -29.44 -6.46
N ASP A 157 -19.54 -30.22 -6.75
CA ASP A 157 -18.24 -30.09 -6.06
C ASP A 157 -17.55 -28.77 -6.42
N VAL A 158 -17.78 -28.30 -7.65
CA VAL A 158 -17.20 -27.06 -8.22
C VAL A 158 -18.18 -26.51 -9.27
N MET A 159 -18.15 -25.19 -9.50
CA MET A 159 -18.94 -24.56 -10.55
C MET A 159 -18.23 -24.59 -11.92
N PRO A 160 -18.96 -24.73 -13.03
CA PRO A 160 -18.39 -24.72 -14.39
C PRO A 160 -18.04 -23.31 -14.87
N THR A 161 -17.57 -22.47 -14.01
CA THR A 161 -17.41 -21.02 -14.20
C THR A 161 -16.65 -20.62 -15.47
N ARG A 162 -17.12 -19.59 -16.17
CA ARG A 162 -16.43 -18.91 -17.28
C ARG A 162 -15.59 -17.71 -16.79
N ILE A 163 -15.71 -17.37 -15.50
CA ILE A 163 -15.04 -16.24 -14.87
C ILE A 163 -13.99 -16.78 -13.88
N PRO A 164 -12.77 -16.26 -13.85
CA PRO A 164 -11.76 -16.59 -12.83
C PRO A 164 -12.11 -15.92 -11.49
N ALA A 165 -13.23 -16.34 -10.88
CA ALA A 165 -13.88 -15.64 -9.78
C ALA A 165 -13.00 -15.53 -8.52
N LEU A 166 -12.00 -16.41 -8.35
CA LEU A 166 -11.02 -16.32 -7.28
C LEU A 166 -10.26 -15.01 -7.29
N LEU A 167 -9.75 -14.60 -8.45
CA LEU A 167 -9.03 -13.32 -8.59
C LEU A 167 -9.98 -12.14 -8.72
N VAL A 168 -11.07 -12.31 -9.44
CA VAL A 168 -12.00 -11.22 -9.77
C VAL A 168 -12.70 -10.68 -8.52
N ASN A 169 -13.20 -11.54 -7.63
CA ASN A 169 -13.88 -11.16 -6.40
C ASN A 169 -13.02 -11.35 -5.13
N GLY A 170 -11.88 -12.03 -5.27
CA GLY A 170 -11.07 -12.37 -4.13
C GLY A 170 -11.72 -13.36 -3.16
N SER A 171 -11.03 -13.65 -2.08
CA SER A 171 -11.55 -14.46 -0.97
C SER A 171 -10.72 -14.23 0.28
N SER A 172 -11.35 -14.09 1.42
CA SER A 172 -10.68 -13.98 2.73
C SER A 172 -11.25 -15.03 3.68
N GLY A 173 -10.40 -15.71 4.43
CA GLY A 173 -10.83 -16.75 5.36
C GLY A 173 -9.72 -17.21 6.28
N ILE A 174 -10.13 -17.62 7.49
CA ILE A 174 -9.24 -18.14 8.53
C ILE A 174 -9.60 -19.61 8.77
N ALA A 175 -8.64 -20.50 8.56
CA ALA A 175 -8.75 -21.93 8.84
C ALA A 175 -7.85 -22.31 10.02
N VAL A 176 -7.81 -23.59 10.34
CA VAL A 176 -6.90 -24.09 11.38
C VAL A 176 -5.48 -24.15 10.84
N GLY A 177 -4.58 -23.39 11.44
CA GLY A 177 -3.17 -23.34 11.07
C GLY A 177 -2.83 -22.60 9.77
N MET A 178 -3.81 -22.06 9.06
CA MET A 178 -3.62 -21.30 7.82
C MET A 178 -4.74 -20.29 7.58
N ALA A 179 -4.45 -19.31 6.73
CA ALA A 179 -5.43 -18.32 6.30
C ALA A 179 -5.30 -18.07 4.80
N THR A 180 -6.35 -17.58 4.18
CA THR A 180 -6.36 -17.09 2.80
C THR A 180 -6.78 -15.62 2.80
N ASN A 181 -6.18 -14.83 1.92
CA ASN A 181 -6.57 -13.44 1.71
C ASN A 181 -6.21 -13.02 0.27
N VAL A 182 -7.08 -13.37 -0.65
CA VAL A 182 -6.93 -13.06 -2.07
C VAL A 182 -7.65 -11.75 -2.33
N PRO A 183 -6.95 -10.68 -2.75
CA PRO A 183 -7.59 -9.42 -3.09
C PRO A 183 -8.40 -9.55 -4.40
N PRO A 184 -9.46 -8.75 -4.57
CA PRO A 184 -10.18 -8.65 -5.84
C PRO A 184 -9.33 -7.97 -6.91
N HIS A 185 -9.65 -8.26 -8.19
CA HIS A 185 -8.95 -7.72 -9.36
C HIS A 185 -9.93 -7.29 -10.45
N ASN A 186 -9.49 -6.46 -11.36
CA ASN A 186 -10.27 -6.06 -12.52
C ASN A 186 -10.50 -7.24 -13.47
N LEU A 187 -11.76 -7.46 -13.88
CA LEU A 187 -12.16 -8.57 -14.73
C LEU A 187 -11.44 -8.53 -16.08
N THR A 188 -11.36 -7.36 -16.71
CA THR A 188 -10.71 -7.16 -18.02
C THR A 188 -9.24 -7.55 -17.97
N GLU A 189 -8.52 -7.12 -16.92
CA GLU A 189 -7.11 -7.44 -16.73
C GLU A 189 -6.88 -8.94 -16.52
N VAL A 190 -7.69 -9.57 -15.66
CA VAL A 190 -7.55 -11.01 -15.36
C VAL A 190 -7.86 -11.86 -16.60
N LEU A 191 -8.90 -11.51 -17.36
CA LEU A 191 -9.22 -12.19 -18.60
C LEU A 191 -8.14 -12.02 -19.66
N ASN A 192 -7.55 -10.81 -19.79
CA ASN A 192 -6.42 -10.58 -20.67
C ASN A 192 -5.18 -11.40 -20.25
N GLY A 193 -4.95 -11.58 -18.94
CA GLY A 193 -3.92 -12.49 -18.42
C GLY A 193 -4.17 -13.96 -18.79
N CYS A 194 -5.43 -14.41 -18.76
CA CYS A 194 -5.82 -15.73 -19.23
C CYS A 194 -5.58 -15.90 -20.74
N LEU A 195 -5.95 -14.89 -21.54
CA LEU A 195 -5.74 -14.88 -23.00
C LEU A 195 -4.24 -14.94 -23.34
N LEU A 196 -3.39 -14.15 -22.65
CA LEU A 196 -1.95 -14.21 -22.79
C LEU A 196 -1.42 -15.65 -22.58
N LEU A 197 -1.86 -16.34 -21.53
CA LEU A 197 -1.41 -17.72 -21.22
C LEU A 197 -1.96 -18.76 -22.19
N LEU A 198 -3.13 -18.51 -22.81
CA LEU A 198 -3.65 -19.36 -23.88
C LEU A 198 -2.87 -19.20 -25.18
N ASP A 199 -2.38 -17.99 -25.48
CA ASP A 199 -1.52 -17.72 -26.65
C ASP A 199 -0.08 -18.17 -26.40
N ASN A 200 0.46 -17.85 -25.24
CA ASN A 200 1.82 -18.21 -24.85
C ASN A 200 1.87 -18.89 -23.47
N PRO A 201 1.74 -20.22 -23.39
CA PRO A 201 1.79 -20.95 -22.13
C PRO A 201 3.11 -20.79 -21.34
N LYS A 202 4.18 -20.33 -22.02
CA LYS A 202 5.49 -20.07 -21.40
C LYS A 202 5.68 -18.64 -20.92
N ALA A 203 4.69 -17.74 -21.07
CA ALA A 203 4.77 -16.37 -20.59
C ALA A 203 5.27 -16.32 -19.15
N SER A 204 6.13 -15.37 -18.84
CA SER A 204 6.68 -15.18 -17.50
C SER A 204 5.64 -14.56 -16.56
N ILE A 205 5.92 -14.58 -15.25
CA ILE A 205 5.08 -13.86 -14.27
C ILE A 205 5.17 -12.35 -14.53
N ASP A 206 6.33 -11.86 -14.96
CA ASP A 206 6.55 -10.46 -15.26
C ASP A 206 5.68 -9.98 -16.43
N ASP A 207 5.48 -10.81 -17.47
CA ASP A 207 4.56 -10.52 -18.58
C ASP A 207 3.11 -10.43 -18.10
N ILE A 208 2.73 -11.28 -17.12
CA ILE A 208 1.40 -11.26 -16.54
C ILE A 208 1.18 -9.98 -15.70
N ILE A 209 2.19 -9.56 -14.94
CA ILE A 209 2.15 -8.34 -14.10
C ILE A 209 1.98 -7.08 -14.96
N GLN A 210 2.47 -7.07 -16.19
CA GLN A 210 2.24 -5.95 -17.12
C GLN A 210 0.76 -5.80 -17.52
N ILE A 211 0.01 -6.91 -17.50
CA ILE A 211 -1.41 -6.93 -17.85
C ILE A 211 -2.29 -6.81 -16.59
N ILE A 212 -2.01 -7.62 -15.58
CA ILE A 212 -2.69 -7.57 -14.27
C ILE A 212 -1.83 -6.70 -13.36
N THR A 213 -2.07 -5.41 -13.40
CA THR A 213 -1.18 -4.42 -12.78
C THR A 213 -1.23 -4.44 -11.26
N GLY A 214 -2.32 -4.92 -10.66
CA GLY A 214 -2.51 -5.01 -9.22
C GLY A 214 -3.94 -5.32 -8.82
N PRO A 215 -4.23 -5.47 -7.53
CA PRO A 215 -5.58 -5.56 -6.99
C PRO A 215 -6.46 -4.38 -7.40
N ASP A 216 -7.77 -4.62 -7.51
CA ASP A 216 -8.78 -3.63 -7.87
C ASP A 216 -9.96 -3.74 -6.88
N PHE A 217 -9.98 -2.87 -5.89
CA PHE A 217 -10.94 -2.93 -4.79
C PHE A 217 -12.27 -2.27 -5.17
N PRO A 218 -13.41 -2.80 -4.67
CA PRO A 218 -14.73 -2.24 -4.95
C PRO A 218 -14.90 -0.80 -4.44
N THR A 219 -14.21 -0.44 -3.36
CA THR A 219 -14.24 0.89 -2.73
C THR A 219 -13.24 1.88 -3.31
N GLY A 220 -12.49 1.49 -4.37
CA GLY A 220 -11.46 2.33 -4.98
C GLY A 220 -10.20 2.46 -4.12
N GLY A 221 -9.81 3.70 -3.85
CA GLY A 221 -8.58 4.02 -3.12
C GLY A 221 -7.32 3.94 -4.00
N THR A 222 -6.17 4.13 -3.39
CA THR A 222 -4.86 4.11 -4.08
C THR A 222 -3.93 3.12 -3.40
N ILE A 223 -3.35 2.20 -4.17
CA ILE A 223 -2.28 1.32 -3.68
C ILE A 223 -0.96 2.08 -3.75
N ASP A 224 -0.28 2.21 -2.62
CA ASP A 224 0.95 2.97 -2.51
C ASP A 224 2.18 2.05 -2.59
N GLY A 225 2.83 2.07 -3.76
CA GLY A 225 3.99 1.26 -4.10
C GLY A 225 3.68 -0.13 -4.68
N ARG A 226 4.46 -0.57 -5.68
CA ARG A 226 4.28 -1.84 -6.41
C ARG A 226 5.01 -3.04 -5.83
N ILE A 227 5.94 -2.85 -4.89
CA ILE A 227 6.79 -3.93 -4.37
C ILE A 227 5.97 -5.06 -3.77
N GLY A 228 4.97 -4.72 -2.92
CA GLY A 228 4.11 -5.72 -2.28
C GLY A 228 3.22 -6.48 -3.26
N ILE A 229 2.80 -5.85 -4.37
CA ILE A 229 2.07 -6.51 -5.48
C ILE A 229 2.99 -7.54 -6.15
N TYR A 230 4.19 -7.11 -6.50
CA TYR A 230 5.17 -7.96 -7.17
C TYR A 230 5.55 -9.19 -6.34
N GLU A 231 5.82 -8.99 -5.05
CA GLU A 231 6.08 -10.09 -4.11
C GLU A 231 4.88 -11.03 -4.00
N GLY A 232 3.67 -10.47 -3.81
CA GLY A 232 2.43 -11.22 -3.72
C GLY A 232 2.17 -12.09 -4.96
N TYR A 233 2.38 -11.54 -6.15
CA TYR A 233 2.15 -12.25 -7.39
C TYR A 233 3.22 -13.31 -7.70
N LYS A 234 4.47 -13.10 -7.30
CA LYS A 234 5.54 -14.09 -7.48
C LYS A 234 5.53 -15.22 -6.46
N THR A 235 5.26 -14.90 -5.21
CA THR A 235 5.41 -15.86 -4.10
C THR A 235 4.09 -16.35 -3.51
N GLY A 236 2.97 -15.74 -3.89
CA GLY A 236 1.67 -15.95 -3.28
C GLY A 236 1.49 -15.22 -1.93
N ARG A 237 2.48 -14.44 -1.47
CA ARG A 237 2.44 -13.65 -0.23
C ARG A 237 3.08 -12.30 -0.43
N GLY A 238 2.42 -11.23 0.03
CA GLY A 238 2.93 -9.87 -0.05
C GLY A 238 2.10 -8.94 0.83
N ILE A 239 2.60 -7.74 1.07
CA ILE A 239 1.89 -6.70 1.81
C ILE A 239 1.80 -5.48 0.93
N ILE A 240 0.59 -5.00 0.70
CA ILE A 240 0.31 -3.74 0.01
C ILE A 240 -0.30 -2.74 0.98
N HIS A 241 -0.11 -1.46 0.71
CA HIS A 241 -0.69 -0.37 1.47
C HIS A 241 -1.76 0.30 0.59
N VAL A 242 -2.96 0.42 1.13
CA VAL A 242 -4.09 1.03 0.45
C VAL A 242 -4.43 2.32 1.18
N ARG A 243 -4.42 3.44 0.48
CA ARG A 243 -4.78 4.76 0.97
C ARG A 243 -6.14 5.17 0.48
N ALA A 244 -6.83 5.93 1.30
CA ALA A 244 -8.02 6.68 0.90
C ALA A 244 -7.68 7.64 -0.24
N LYS A 245 -8.64 7.94 -1.09
CA LYS A 245 -8.51 8.99 -2.10
C LYS A 245 -9.05 10.30 -1.54
N THR A 246 -8.18 11.28 -1.50
CA THR A 246 -8.45 12.59 -0.91
C THR A 246 -8.35 13.69 -1.94
N SER A 247 -9.02 14.80 -1.69
CA SER A 247 -8.91 16.04 -2.47
C SER A 247 -9.00 17.24 -1.53
N VAL A 248 -8.42 18.36 -1.94
CA VAL A 248 -8.45 19.61 -1.17
C VAL A 248 -9.40 20.58 -1.83
N GLU A 249 -10.31 21.14 -1.07
CA GLU A 249 -11.21 22.20 -1.50
C GLU A 249 -10.96 23.47 -0.66
N GLU A 250 -10.90 24.62 -1.33
CA GLU A 250 -10.83 25.93 -0.68
C GLU A 250 -12.11 26.70 -0.89
N ASP A 251 -12.66 27.21 0.18
CA ASP A 251 -13.82 28.07 0.09
C ASP A 251 -13.44 29.51 -0.31
N LYS A 252 -14.44 30.38 -0.60
CA LYS A 252 -14.23 31.77 -0.98
C LYS A 252 -13.62 32.63 0.15
N SER A 253 -13.55 32.11 1.36
CA SER A 253 -12.98 32.77 2.55
C SER A 253 -11.51 32.35 2.78
N GLY A 254 -10.93 31.50 1.91
CA GLY A 254 -9.58 30.97 2.06
C GLY A 254 -9.47 29.90 3.16
N LYS A 255 -10.58 29.25 3.51
CA LYS A 255 -10.59 28.12 4.43
C LYS A 255 -10.46 26.82 3.62
N SER A 256 -9.47 26.01 3.93
CA SER A 256 -9.22 24.74 3.26
C SER A 256 -9.95 23.61 3.97
N SER A 257 -10.44 22.65 3.19
CA SER A 257 -11.08 21.43 3.66
C SER A 257 -10.45 20.24 2.95
N LEU A 258 -10.13 19.20 3.69
CA LEU A 258 -9.72 17.90 3.15
C LEU A 258 -10.97 17.04 2.95
N ILE A 259 -11.18 16.62 1.71
CA ILE A 259 -12.34 15.81 1.32
C ILE A 259 -11.85 14.38 1.12
N ILE A 260 -12.52 13.41 1.74
CA ILE A 260 -12.29 11.98 1.52
C ILE A 260 -13.35 11.49 0.57
N ASN A 261 -12.94 11.04 -0.63
CA ASN A 261 -13.82 10.57 -1.69
C ASN A 261 -13.93 9.04 -1.72
N GLU A 262 -12.87 8.33 -1.33
CA GLU A 262 -12.81 6.87 -1.29
C GLU A 262 -12.05 6.42 -0.05
N ILE A 263 -12.43 5.29 0.52
CA ILE A 263 -11.78 4.71 1.71
C ILE A 263 -11.18 3.33 1.40
N PRO A 264 -10.14 2.89 2.13
CA PRO A 264 -9.55 1.59 1.93
C PRO A 264 -10.56 0.45 2.10
N TYR A 265 -10.35 -0.61 1.34
CA TYR A 265 -11.22 -1.80 1.34
C TYR A 265 -11.37 -2.41 2.74
N MET A 266 -12.58 -2.80 3.09
CA MET A 266 -12.98 -3.36 4.40
C MET A 266 -12.90 -2.37 5.59
N VAL A 267 -12.69 -1.10 5.37
CA VAL A 267 -12.77 -0.08 6.40
C VAL A 267 -14.23 0.32 6.63
N ASN A 268 -14.64 0.36 7.89
CA ASN A 268 -15.93 0.89 8.30
C ASN A 268 -15.84 2.41 8.43
N LYS A 269 -16.62 3.16 7.63
CA LYS A 269 -16.55 4.63 7.56
C LYS A 269 -16.90 5.28 8.91
N ALA A 270 -18.00 4.88 9.54
CA ALA A 270 -18.44 5.47 10.79
C ALA A 270 -17.41 5.29 11.92
N LYS A 271 -16.89 4.06 12.10
CA LYS A 271 -15.84 3.79 13.11
C LYS A 271 -14.53 4.52 12.82
N MET A 272 -14.18 4.69 11.55
CA MET A 272 -13.01 5.48 11.15
C MET A 272 -13.17 6.94 11.58
N LEU A 273 -14.34 7.54 11.32
CA LEU A 273 -14.63 8.92 11.69
C LEU A 273 -14.69 9.11 13.21
N GLU A 274 -15.33 8.18 13.93
CA GLU A 274 -15.32 8.17 15.41
C GLU A 274 -13.88 8.15 15.94
N ARG A 275 -13.03 7.30 15.39
CA ARG A 275 -11.63 7.18 15.80
C ARG A 275 -10.83 8.45 15.52
N ILE A 276 -11.05 9.10 14.37
CA ILE A 276 -10.41 10.39 14.07
C ILE A 276 -10.88 11.46 15.07
N ALA A 277 -12.17 11.53 15.36
CA ALA A 277 -12.72 12.48 16.34
C ALA A 277 -12.16 12.22 17.76
N GLU A 278 -11.96 10.97 18.17
CA GLU A 278 -11.28 10.63 19.42
C GLU A 278 -9.84 11.13 19.45
N MET A 279 -9.07 10.91 18.40
CA MET A 279 -7.68 11.37 18.30
C MET A 279 -7.55 12.90 18.37
N VAL A 280 -8.52 13.63 17.81
CA VAL A 280 -8.60 15.09 17.96
C VAL A 280 -8.85 15.48 19.42
N LYS A 281 -9.79 14.82 20.12
CA LYS A 281 -10.06 15.07 21.53
C LYS A 281 -8.84 14.75 22.42
N GLU A 282 -8.12 13.68 22.11
CA GLU A 282 -6.90 13.25 22.79
C GLU A 282 -5.68 14.12 22.43
N LYS A 283 -5.83 15.09 21.53
CA LYS A 283 -4.75 15.94 20.99
C LYS A 283 -3.60 15.18 20.35
N LYS A 284 -3.89 14.02 19.77
CA LYS A 284 -2.95 13.25 18.98
C LYS A 284 -2.84 13.79 17.55
N ILE A 285 -3.94 14.29 17.03
CA ILE A 285 -4.01 15.00 15.76
C ILE A 285 -4.55 16.41 16.08
N ASP A 286 -3.82 17.43 15.68
CA ASP A 286 -4.26 18.83 15.70
C ASP A 286 -4.57 19.32 14.27
N GLY A 287 -5.10 20.53 14.13
CA GLY A 287 -5.39 21.09 12.81
C GLY A 287 -6.81 20.86 12.30
N ILE A 288 -7.64 20.03 12.94
CA ILE A 288 -9.03 19.79 12.55
C ILE A 288 -9.97 20.73 13.32
N SER A 289 -10.83 21.46 12.59
CA SER A 289 -11.87 22.30 13.19
C SER A 289 -13.22 21.58 13.29
N GLU A 290 -13.61 20.84 12.25
CA GLU A 290 -14.87 20.10 12.16
C GLU A 290 -14.74 18.88 11.25
N ILE A 291 -15.53 17.84 11.52
CA ILE A 291 -15.65 16.65 10.69
C ILE A 291 -17.12 16.46 10.36
N ARG A 292 -17.46 16.41 9.08
CA ARG A 292 -18.82 16.17 8.60
C ARG A 292 -18.86 15.03 7.61
N ASP A 293 -19.87 14.21 7.68
CA ASP A 293 -20.19 13.20 6.67
C ASP A 293 -21.31 13.74 5.77
N GLU A 294 -20.96 13.99 4.53
CA GLU A 294 -21.85 14.52 3.48
C GLU A 294 -22.09 13.44 2.41
N SER A 295 -21.77 12.16 2.72
CA SER A 295 -22.00 11.05 1.79
C SER A 295 -23.48 10.87 1.49
N ASP A 296 -23.79 10.63 0.21
CA ASP A 296 -25.15 10.39 -0.27
C ASP A 296 -25.19 9.25 -1.29
N LYS A 297 -26.30 9.15 -2.05
CA LYS A 297 -26.48 8.15 -3.11
C LYS A 297 -25.49 8.29 -4.29
N ASP A 298 -24.89 9.46 -4.47
CA ASP A 298 -23.99 9.77 -5.57
C ASP A 298 -22.53 9.42 -5.23
N GLY A 299 -22.22 9.17 -3.94
CA GLY A 299 -20.91 8.70 -3.50
C GLY A 299 -20.53 9.07 -2.07
N LEU A 300 -19.31 8.66 -1.70
CA LEU A 300 -18.71 8.96 -0.41
C LEU A 300 -18.12 10.37 -0.46
N ARG A 301 -18.48 11.19 0.54
CA ARG A 301 -17.94 12.52 0.73
C ARG A 301 -17.85 12.84 2.23
N VAL A 302 -16.65 12.69 2.78
CA VAL A 302 -16.36 13.12 4.15
C VAL A 302 -15.55 14.39 4.11
N VAL A 303 -16.01 15.43 4.79
CA VAL A 303 -15.39 16.76 4.84
C VAL A 303 -14.68 16.94 6.18
N ILE A 304 -13.39 17.18 6.14
CA ILE A 304 -12.56 17.52 7.30
C ILE A 304 -12.11 18.97 7.14
N GLU A 305 -12.70 19.88 7.92
CA GLU A 305 -12.34 21.28 7.88
C GLU A 305 -11.04 21.56 8.63
N VAL A 306 -10.10 22.25 7.98
CA VAL A 306 -8.79 22.55 8.55
C VAL A 306 -8.83 23.87 9.33
N LYS A 307 -8.16 23.94 10.47
CA LYS A 307 -8.00 25.18 11.24
C LYS A 307 -7.18 26.20 10.45
N ARG A 308 -7.50 27.47 10.60
CA ARG A 308 -6.74 28.55 9.95
C ARG A 308 -5.27 28.53 10.36
N GLY A 309 -4.39 28.59 9.37
CA GLY A 309 -2.93 28.60 9.58
C GLY A 309 -2.29 27.22 9.69
N GLU A 310 -3.06 26.15 9.60
CA GLU A 310 -2.53 24.78 9.57
C GLU A 310 -2.34 24.30 8.13
N SER A 311 -1.29 23.51 7.88
CA SER A 311 -1.04 22.90 6.57
C SER A 311 -1.95 21.70 6.35
N VAL A 312 -2.69 21.71 5.23
CA VAL A 312 -3.55 20.59 4.81
C VAL A 312 -2.71 19.33 4.57
N GLU A 313 -1.55 19.46 3.93
CA GLU A 313 -0.65 18.34 3.61
C GLU A 313 -0.12 17.65 4.86
N VAL A 314 0.29 18.42 5.86
CA VAL A 314 0.74 17.88 7.16
C VAL A 314 -0.41 17.17 7.88
N LEU A 315 -1.61 17.73 7.83
CA LEU A 315 -2.80 17.10 8.42
C LEU A 315 -3.12 15.78 7.70
N GLU A 316 -3.11 15.77 6.39
CA GLU A 316 -3.34 14.60 5.56
C GLU A 316 -2.33 13.48 5.87
N ASN A 317 -1.04 13.80 5.92
CA ASN A 317 0.02 12.88 6.30
C ASN A 317 -0.17 12.30 7.71
N ASN A 318 -0.57 13.14 8.67
CA ASN A 318 -0.90 12.68 10.03
C ASN A 318 -2.10 11.74 10.05
N LEU A 319 -3.12 12.01 9.25
CA LEU A 319 -4.29 11.15 9.12
C LEU A 319 -3.92 9.80 8.49
N PHE A 320 -3.11 9.75 7.44
CA PHE A 320 -2.60 8.50 6.88
C PHE A 320 -1.77 7.71 7.87
N ALA A 321 -0.86 8.36 8.60
CA ALA A 321 0.03 7.68 9.56
C ALA A 321 -0.69 7.15 10.81
N GLN A 322 -1.79 7.76 11.25
CA GLN A 322 -2.39 7.49 12.55
C GLN A 322 -3.82 6.92 12.49
N SER A 323 -4.47 6.93 11.32
CA SER A 323 -5.85 6.47 11.17
C SER A 323 -5.98 5.34 10.14
N GLN A 324 -7.21 4.86 9.93
CA GLN A 324 -7.52 3.84 8.92
C GLN A 324 -7.62 4.41 7.48
N LEU A 325 -7.24 5.67 7.26
CA LEU A 325 -7.10 6.23 5.91
C LEU A 325 -5.94 5.60 5.12
N GLU A 326 -4.95 5.03 5.80
CA GLU A 326 -4.02 4.06 5.21
C GLU A 326 -4.17 2.72 5.92
N GLN A 327 -4.36 1.66 5.15
CA GLN A 327 -4.52 0.30 5.67
C GLN A 327 -3.59 -0.65 4.93
N SER A 328 -2.88 -1.51 5.67
CA SER A 328 -2.13 -2.60 5.07
C SER A 328 -3.05 -3.77 4.72
N PHE A 329 -2.90 -4.32 3.51
CA PHE A 329 -3.58 -5.52 3.07
C PHE A 329 -2.54 -6.62 2.80
N GLY A 330 -2.60 -7.71 3.56
CA GLY A 330 -1.71 -8.86 3.39
C GLY A 330 -2.24 -9.81 2.32
N ILE A 331 -1.59 -9.89 1.17
CA ILE A 331 -1.90 -10.85 0.11
C ILE A 331 -1.49 -12.26 0.58
N ASN A 332 -2.39 -13.22 0.45
CA ASN A 332 -2.12 -14.63 0.75
C ASN A 332 -2.96 -15.53 -0.16
N PHE A 333 -2.35 -16.08 -1.21
CA PHE A 333 -2.97 -16.94 -2.21
C PHE A 333 -3.04 -18.40 -1.77
N THR A 334 -3.46 -18.66 -0.53
CA THR A 334 -3.71 -20.02 -0.02
C THR A 334 -5.09 -20.49 -0.48
N VAL A 335 -5.13 -21.51 -1.32
CA VAL A 335 -6.33 -22.05 -1.96
C VAL A 335 -6.35 -23.57 -1.98
N LEU A 336 -7.49 -24.18 -2.26
CA LEU A 336 -7.62 -25.61 -2.45
C LEU A 336 -7.33 -25.98 -3.91
N VAL A 337 -6.34 -26.85 -4.11
CA VAL A 337 -6.02 -27.50 -5.40
C VAL A 337 -6.22 -28.98 -5.25
N ASP A 338 -7.15 -29.57 -5.97
CA ASP A 338 -7.52 -31.00 -5.87
C ASP A 338 -7.75 -31.44 -4.40
N GLY A 339 -8.43 -30.56 -3.63
CA GLY A 339 -8.74 -30.78 -2.22
C GLY A 339 -7.56 -30.58 -1.27
N GLN A 340 -6.40 -30.12 -1.68
CA GLN A 340 -5.24 -29.85 -0.83
C GLN A 340 -4.96 -28.35 -0.73
N PRO A 341 -4.70 -27.80 0.46
CA PRO A 341 -4.34 -26.40 0.61
C PRO A 341 -2.92 -26.16 0.06
N ARG A 342 -2.79 -25.18 -0.84
CA ARG A 342 -1.52 -24.76 -1.43
C ARG A 342 -1.45 -23.24 -1.51
N VAL A 343 -0.24 -22.70 -1.39
CA VAL A 343 0.06 -21.31 -1.72
C VAL A 343 0.50 -21.28 -3.16
N LEU A 344 -0.21 -20.55 -3.99
CA LEU A 344 0.06 -20.43 -5.42
C LEU A 344 0.55 -19.02 -5.77
N ASN A 345 1.28 -18.89 -6.87
CA ASN A 345 1.54 -17.60 -7.51
C ASN A 345 0.41 -17.26 -8.50
N ILE A 346 0.39 -16.02 -9.00
CA ILE A 346 -0.69 -15.56 -9.89
C ILE A 346 -0.77 -16.40 -11.19
N LYS A 347 0.35 -16.80 -11.76
CA LYS A 347 0.40 -17.61 -12.98
C LYS A 347 -0.21 -19.00 -12.74
N GLU A 348 0.12 -19.63 -11.62
CA GLU A 348 -0.43 -20.96 -11.27
C GLU A 348 -1.95 -20.90 -11.08
N ILE A 349 -2.47 -19.83 -10.45
CA ILE A 349 -3.93 -19.63 -10.31
C ILE A 349 -4.61 -19.56 -11.68
N LEU A 350 -4.08 -18.74 -12.60
CA LEU A 350 -4.61 -18.63 -13.96
C LEU A 350 -4.50 -19.95 -14.73
N GLN A 351 -3.42 -20.70 -14.56
CA GLN A 351 -3.23 -22.00 -15.19
C GLN A 351 -4.25 -23.04 -14.70
N GLU A 352 -4.54 -23.10 -13.38
CA GLU A 352 -5.56 -24.01 -12.85
C GLU A 352 -6.96 -23.63 -13.32
N PHE A 353 -7.29 -22.33 -13.42
CA PHE A 353 -8.53 -21.88 -14.05
C PHE A 353 -8.63 -22.30 -15.52
N ILE A 354 -7.59 -22.08 -16.34
CA ILE A 354 -7.57 -22.47 -17.75
C ILE A 354 -7.70 -24.00 -17.89
N LYS A 355 -7.05 -24.77 -17.03
CA LYS A 355 -7.16 -26.25 -16.99
C LYS A 355 -8.61 -26.65 -16.70
N HIS A 356 -9.24 -26.04 -15.71
CA HIS A 356 -10.65 -26.26 -15.41
C HIS A 356 -11.57 -25.90 -16.59
N ARG A 357 -11.34 -24.76 -17.25
CA ARG A 357 -12.11 -24.39 -18.46
C ARG A 357 -11.98 -25.42 -19.57
N LYS A 358 -10.78 -25.94 -19.84
CA LYS A 358 -10.56 -27.01 -20.81
C LYS A 358 -11.36 -28.26 -20.47
N ASP A 359 -11.37 -28.66 -19.19
CA ASP A 359 -12.14 -29.83 -18.75
C ASP A 359 -13.64 -29.60 -18.89
N VAL A 360 -14.15 -28.47 -18.46
CA VAL A 360 -15.58 -28.08 -18.59
C VAL A 360 -16.03 -28.05 -20.05
N VAL A 361 -15.28 -27.39 -20.95
CA VAL A 361 -15.64 -27.29 -22.36
C VAL A 361 -15.58 -28.66 -23.02
N THR A 362 -14.57 -29.47 -22.69
CA THR A 362 -14.47 -30.85 -23.22
C THR A 362 -15.67 -31.72 -22.79
N LYS A 363 -16.07 -31.64 -21.51
CA LYS A 363 -17.24 -32.40 -20.98
C LYS A 363 -18.55 -31.91 -21.60
N ARG A 364 -18.74 -30.59 -21.68
CA ARG A 364 -19.88 -29.97 -22.35
C ARG A 364 -19.99 -30.43 -23.80
N THR A 365 -18.89 -30.36 -24.56
CA THR A 365 -18.86 -30.76 -25.96
C THR A 365 -19.19 -32.23 -26.11
N LYS A 366 -18.70 -33.11 -25.24
CA LYS A 366 -19.08 -34.53 -25.22
C LYS A 366 -20.55 -34.74 -24.92
N PHE A 367 -21.12 -33.97 -23.98
CA PHE A 367 -22.55 -34.03 -23.67
C PHE A 367 -23.38 -33.58 -24.86
N ASP A 368 -23.06 -32.42 -25.44
CA ASP A 368 -23.78 -31.85 -26.57
C ASP A 368 -23.67 -32.75 -27.79
N LEU A 369 -22.49 -33.35 -28.06
CA LEU A 369 -22.28 -34.32 -29.11
C LEU A 369 -23.15 -35.60 -28.91
N ARG A 370 -23.22 -36.09 -27.66
CA ARG A 370 -24.08 -37.23 -27.32
C ARG A 370 -25.56 -36.88 -27.61
N LYS A 371 -26.00 -35.71 -27.16
CA LYS A 371 -27.39 -35.25 -27.43
C LYS A 371 -27.66 -35.03 -28.89
N ALA A 372 -26.74 -34.44 -29.64
CA ALA A 372 -26.86 -34.25 -31.08
C ALA A 372 -26.93 -35.58 -31.79
N LYS A 373 -26.10 -36.57 -31.42
CA LYS A 373 -26.19 -37.94 -32.00
C LYS A 373 -27.49 -38.67 -31.68
N GLU A 374 -27.95 -38.60 -30.41
CA GLU A 374 -29.24 -39.17 -30.01
C GLU A 374 -30.37 -38.55 -30.82
N ARG A 375 -30.42 -37.20 -30.99
CA ARG A 375 -31.41 -36.51 -31.78
C ARG A 375 -31.29 -36.82 -33.26
N GLY A 376 -30.08 -36.78 -33.80
CA GLY A 376 -29.81 -37.14 -35.21
C GLY A 376 -30.23 -38.57 -35.54
N HIS A 377 -29.98 -39.52 -34.64
CA HIS A 377 -30.40 -40.90 -34.77
C HIS A 377 -31.94 -41.03 -34.87
N ILE A 378 -32.69 -40.26 -34.04
CA ILE A 378 -34.17 -40.22 -34.11
C ILE A 378 -34.61 -39.63 -35.43
N VAL A 379 -34.09 -38.50 -35.87
CA VAL A 379 -34.48 -37.83 -37.12
C VAL A 379 -34.16 -38.72 -38.32
N GLU A 380 -33.01 -39.40 -38.32
CA GLU A 380 -32.61 -40.40 -39.29
C GLU A 380 -33.68 -41.52 -39.45
N GLY A 381 -34.19 -42.06 -38.33
CA GLY A 381 -35.23 -43.07 -38.33
C GLY A 381 -36.57 -42.52 -38.85
N LEU A 382 -36.91 -41.26 -38.49
CA LEU A 382 -38.13 -40.61 -38.99
C LEU A 382 -38.08 -40.39 -40.52
N MET A 383 -36.97 -40.00 -41.08
CA MET A 383 -36.79 -39.84 -42.53
C MET A 383 -36.92 -41.18 -43.25
N VAL A 384 -36.37 -42.26 -42.70
CA VAL A 384 -36.57 -43.64 -43.25
C VAL A 384 -38.03 -44.00 -43.15
N ALA A 385 -38.72 -43.66 -42.07
CA ALA A 385 -40.18 -43.97 -41.92
C ALA A 385 -41.04 -43.25 -42.94
N ILE A 386 -40.74 -41.97 -43.19
CA ILE A 386 -41.48 -41.19 -44.19
C ILE A 386 -41.24 -41.72 -45.58
N ALA A 387 -40.02 -42.13 -45.96
CA ALA A 387 -39.72 -42.74 -47.23
C ALA A 387 -40.41 -44.11 -47.45
N ASN A 388 -40.91 -44.76 -46.36
CA ASN A 388 -41.55 -46.05 -46.37
C ASN A 388 -42.95 -45.99 -45.68
N ILE A 389 -43.62 -44.86 -45.73
CA ILE A 389 -44.79 -44.57 -44.88
C ILE A 389 -45.96 -45.52 -45.04
N ASP A 390 -46.28 -45.93 -46.30
CA ASP A 390 -47.41 -46.84 -46.59
C ASP A 390 -47.19 -48.21 -45.91
N ASP A 391 -46.03 -48.73 -45.96
CA ASP A 391 -45.70 -50.01 -45.35
C ASP A 391 -45.67 -49.94 -43.82
N ILE A 392 -45.26 -48.83 -43.27
CA ILE A 392 -45.24 -48.57 -41.82
C ILE A 392 -46.68 -48.48 -41.29
N ILE A 393 -47.54 -47.73 -41.97
CA ILE A 393 -48.97 -47.65 -41.60
C ILE A 393 -49.64 -49.03 -41.67
N LYS A 394 -49.33 -49.87 -42.67
CA LYS A 394 -49.88 -51.26 -42.79
C LYS A 394 -49.47 -52.10 -41.55
N ILE A 395 -48.21 -52.00 -41.09
CA ILE A 395 -47.72 -52.74 -39.91
C ILE A 395 -48.41 -52.21 -38.65
N ILE A 396 -48.52 -50.90 -38.47
CA ILE A 396 -49.17 -50.28 -37.30
C ILE A 396 -50.63 -50.73 -37.22
N LYS A 397 -51.36 -50.70 -38.35
CA LYS A 397 -52.80 -51.08 -38.38
C LYS A 397 -53.04 -52.56 -38.12
N LYS A 398 -52.03 -53.41 -38.44
CA LYS A 398 -52.11 -54.88 -38.26
C LYS A 398 -51.67 -55.30 -36.82
N SER A 399 -50.93 -54.50 -36.14
CA SER A 399 -50.46 -54.79 -34.80
C SER A 399 -51.52 -54.62 -33.72
N LYS A 400 -51.56 -55.49 -32.73
CA LYS A 400 -52.54 -55.45 -31.65
C LYS A 400 -52.25 -54.40 -30.59
N ASP A 401 -50.94 -54.07 -30.38
CA ASP A 401 -50.50 -53.05 -29.46
C ASP A 401 -49.19 -52.34 -29.97
N THR A 402 -48.81 -51.27 -29.29
CA THR A 402 -47.66 -50.45 -29.65
C THR A 402 -46.31 -51.18 -29.47
N LYS A 403 -46.20 -52.12 -28.54
CA LYS A 403 -45.02 -52.95 -28.33
C LYS A 403 -44.75 -53.92 -29.45
N ILE A 404 -45.85 -54.55 -29.93
CA ILE A 404 -45.75 -55.50 -31.07
C ILE A 404 -45.43 -54.70 -32.34
N ALA A 405 -46.05 -53.55 -32.55
CA ALA A 405 -45.74 -52.67 -33.68
C ALA A 405 -44.27 -52.26 -33.69
N ALA A 406 -43.72 -51.80 -32.57
CA ALA A 406 -42.29 -51.45 -32.46
C ALA A 406 -41.37 -52.64 -32.79
N ALA A 407 -41.67 -53.82 -32.24
CA ALA A 407 -40.88 -55.02 -32.50
C ALA A 407 -40.87 -55.43 -34.00
N GLU A 408 -42.03 -55.34 -34.67
CA GLU A 408 -42.16 -55.61 -36.10
C GLU A 408 -41.44 -54.55 -36.96
N LEU A 409 -41.48 -53.29 -36.60
CA LEU A 409 -40.72 -52.20 -37.26
C LEU A 409 -39.22 -52.42 -37.15
N CYS A 410 -38.71 -52.90 -36.03
CA CYS A 410 -37.27 -53.23 -35.85
C CYS A 410 -36.81 -54.50 -36.59
N LYS A 411 -37.67 -55.50 -36.77
CA LYS A 411 -37.32 -56.73 -37.49
C LYS A 411 -37.19 -56.54 -38.97
N LYS A 412 -38.05 -55.68 -39.57
CA LYS A 412 -38.06 -55.46 -41.04
C LYS A 412 -36.86 -54.60 -41.46
N SER A 413 -36.32 -54.91 -42.66
CA SER A 413 -35.33 -54.09 -43.32
C SER A 413 -36.04 -53.07 -44.24
N TRP A 414 -35.74 -51.81 -44.14
CA TRP A 414 -36.38 -50.68 -44.81
C TRP A 414 -35.49 -50.14 -45.94
N LYS A 415 -36.02 -49.54 -46.97
CA LYS A 415 -35.25 -48.78 -47.98
C LYS A 415 -34.70 -47.52 -47.30
N ALA A 416 -33.39 -47.26 -47.40
CA ALA A 416 -32.77 -46.08 -46.77
C ALA A 416 -33.28 -44.74 -47.36
N GLY A 417 -33.75 -44.71 -48.61
CA GLY A 417 -34.28 -43.47 -49.21
C GLY A 417 -33.24 -42.36 -49.30
N PRO A 418 -33.65 -41.09 -49.01
CA PRO A 418 -32.80 -39.91 -49.13
C PRO A 418 -31.58 -39.94 -48.20
N ILE A 419 -31.66 -40.67 -47.08
CA ILE A 419 -30.64 -40.77 -46.06
C ILE A 419 -29.36 -41.45 -46.61
N GLU A 420 -29.49 -42.39 -47.59
CA GLU A 420 -28.30 -43.07 -48.16
C GLU A 420 -27.26 -42.07 -48.75
N ALA A 421 -27.76 -41.07 -49.47
CA ALA A 421 -26.90 -40.06 -50.07
C ALA A 421 -26.24 -39.14 -49.00
N ILE A 422 -26.98 -38.79 -47.95
CA ILE A 422 -26.50 -37.91 -46.85
C ILE A 422 -25.45 -38.65 -46.01
N LEU A 423 -25.75 -39.88 -45.59
CA LEU A 423 -24.82 -40.65 -44.75
C LEU A 423 -23.58 -41.13 -45.52
N LYS A 424 -23.60 -41.24 -46.84
CA LYS A 424 -22.40 -41.46 -47.67
C LYS A 424 -21.42 -40.29 -47.58
N LYS A 425 -21.94 -39.05 -47.47
CA LYS A 425 -21.10 -37.83 -47.31
C LYS A 425 -20.63 -37.66 -45.88
N ALA A 426 -21.52 -37.80 -44.88
CA ALA A 426 -21.26 -37.52 -43.49
C ALA A 426 -20.60 -38.67 -42.71
N GLY A 427 -20.59 -39.87 -43.27
CA GLY A 427 -20.16 -41.10 -42.58
C GLY A 427 -21.36 -41.92 -42.08
N LYS A 428 -21.26 -43.24 -42.20
CA LYS A 428 -22.35 -44.18 -41.86
C LYS A 428 -22.74 -44.16 -40.37
N ASP A 429 -21.79 -43.81 -39.53
CA ASP A 429 -21.95 -43.78 -38.08
C ASP A 429 -22.01 -42.35 -37.53
N ALA A 430 -22.22 -41.32 -38.34
CA ALA A 430 -22.20 -39.94 -37.94
C ALA A 430 -23.17 -39.66 -36.77
N CYS A 431 -24.40 -40.14 -36.87
CA CYS A 431 -25.44 -39.98 -35.82
C CYS A 431 -25.59 -41.21 -34.91
N ARG A 432 -24.60 -42.14 -34.92
CA ARG A 432 -24.72 -43.36 -34.12
C ARG A 432 -24.52 -43.11 -32.64
N PRO A 433 -25.54 -43.36 -31.75
CA PRO A 433 -25.41 -43.30 -30.31
C PRO A 433 -24.37 -44.34 -29.81
N LYS A 434 -23.65 -43.97 -28.74
CA LYS A 434 -22.73 -44.89 -28.07
C LYS A 434 -23.51 -46.06 -27.47
N GLY A 435 -23.08 -47.28 -27.75
CA GLY A 435 -23.71 -48.53 -27.21
C GLY A 435 -24.83 -49.08 -28.10
N LEU A 436 -25.22 -48.44 -29.19
CA LEU A 436 -26.20 -49.03 -30.14
C LEU A 436 -25.63 -50.28 -30.81
N SER A 437 -26.37 -51.41 -30.78
CA SER A 437 -25.97 -52.67 -31.40
C SER A 437 -25.69 -52.47 -32.89
N SER A 438 -24.59 -53.09 -33.37
CA SER A 438 -24.15 -53.02 -34.79
C SER A 438 -25.18 -53.54 -35.80
N GLU A 439 -26.25 -54.20 -35.33
CA GLU A 439 -27.32 -54.71 -36.20
C GLU A 439 -28.23 -53.58 -36.75
N TYR A 440 -28.35 -52.45 -36.04
CA TYR A 440 -29.18 -51.30 -36.41
C TYR A 440 -28.43 -50.27 -37.28
N GLY A 441 -29.17 -49.46 -38.04
CA GLY A 441 -28.64 -48.44 -38.92
C GLY A 441 -28.56 -48.89 -40.39
N ILE A 442 -27.78 -48.13 -41.20
CA ILE A 442 -27.64 -48.36 -42.62
C ILE A 442 -26.76 -49.56 -42.95
N LYS A 443 -27.21 -50.48 -43.80
CA LYS A 443 -26.49 -51.62 -44.34
C LYS A 443 -26.66 -51.66 -45.85
N GLY A 444 -25.71 -51.08 -46.58
CA GLY A 444 -25.83 -50.91 -48.00
C GLY A 444 -26.99 -49.93 -48.36
N LYS A 445 -27.93 -50.44 -49.15
CA LYS A 445 -29.19 -49.68 -49.53
C LYS A 445 -30.33 -49.84 -48.55
N ASN A 446 -30.15 -50.70 -47.54
CA ASN A 446 -31.18 -50.99 -46.54
C ASN A 446 -30.87 -50.36 -45.21
N TYR A 447 -31.90 -50.11 -44.40
CA TYR A 447 -31.85 -49.54 -43.07
C TYR A 447 -32.59 -50.41 -42.04
N LYS A 448 -31.99 -50.65 -40.88
CA LYS A 448 -32.62 -51.36 -39.78
C LYS A 448 -32.91 -50.43 -38.64
N LEU A 449 -34.19 -50.21 -38.30
CA LEU A 449 -34.61 -49.30 -37.26
C LEU A 449 -34.25 -49.81 -35.87
N SER A 450 -33.84 -48.93 -35.00
CA SER A 450 -33.61 -49.21 -33.59
C SER A 450 -34.91 -49.13 -32.77
N PRO A 451 -34.96 -49.68 -31.54
CA PRO A 451 -36.11 -49.57 -30.66
C PRO A 451 -36.52 -48.14 -30.38
N ASP A 452 -35.57 -47.22 -30.17
CA ASP A 452 -35.82 -45.82 -29.90
C ASP A 452 -36.39 -45.09 -31.13
N GLN A 453 -35.89 -45.43 -32.32
CA GLN A 453 -36.49 -44.93 -33.58
C GLN A 453 -37.90 -45.46 -33.78
N ALA A 454 -38.13 -46.75 -33.55
CA ALA A 454 -39.43 -47.33 -33.67
C ALA A 454 -40.48 -46.71 -32.71
N LYS A 455 -40.07 -46.44 -31.49
CA LYS A 455 -40.89 -45.70 -30.51
C LYS A 455 -41.23 -44.31 -31.01
N SER A 456 -40.27 -43.52 -31.48
CA SER A 456 -40.48 -42.16 -31.95
C SER A 456 -41.33 -42.14 -33.23
N ILE A 457 -41.27 -43.16 -34.08
CA ILE A 457 -42.13 -43.32 -35.24
C ILE A 457 -43.60 -43.53 -34.81
N LEU A 458 -43.84 -44.36 -33.80
CA LEU A 458 -45.20 -44.63 -33.29
C LEU A 458 -45.81 -43.43 -32.59
N GLU A 459 -44.99 -42.49 -32.07
CA GLU A 459 -45.44 -41.22 -31.46
C GLU A 459 -45.65 -40.10 -32.49
N LEU A 460 -45.37 -40.36 -33.81
CA LEU A 460 -45.54 -39.37 -34.87
C LEU A 460 -46.99 -38.91 -35.03
N ARG A 461 -47.22 -37.61 -35.04
CA ARG A 461 -48.56 -37.03 -35.35
C ARG A 461 -48.78 -37.04 -36.87
N LEU A 462 -49.99 -37.36 -37.31
CA LEU A 462 -50.36 -37.42 -38.75
C LEU A 462 -50.04 -36.11 -39.50
N GLY A 463 -50.13 -34.95 -38.86
CA GLY A 463 -49.78 -33.66 -39.48
C GLY A 463 -48.31 -33.54 -39.92
N ARG A 464 -47.39 -34.38 -39.37
CA ARG A 464 -45.97 -34.38 -39.76
C ARG A 464 -45.65 -35.23 -41.01
N LEU A 465 -46.68 -35.75 -41.68
CA LEU A 465 -46.54 -36.53 -42.91
C LEU A 465 -46.67 -35.69 -44.17
N THR A 466 -46.90 -34.39 -44.07
CA THR A 466 -47.01 -33.48 -45.22
C THR A 466 -45.62 -33.24 -45.90
N GLY A 467 -45.61 -32.92 -47.21
CA GLY A 467 -44.40 -32.66 -47.95
C GLY A 467 -43.51 -31.57 -47.34
N LEU A 468 -44.13 -30.49 -46.83
CA LEU A 468 -43.45 -29.40 -46.15
C LEU A 468 -42.69 -29.87 -44.90
N GLU A 469 -43.25 -30.80 -44.14
CA GLU A 469 -42.60 -31.37 -42.94
C GLU A 469 -41.45 -32.32 -43.30
N GLN A 470 -41.48 -32.94 -44.50
CA GLN A 470 -40.34 -33.74 -45.00
C GLN A 470 -39.11 -32.87 -45.30
N ASP A 471 -39.34 -31.70 -45.90
CA ASP A 471 -38.29 -30.73 -46.17
C ASP A 471 -37.73 -30.17 -44.88
N ASN A 472 -38.59 -29.88 -43.89
CA ASN A 472 -38.18 -29.43 -42.55
C ASN A 472 -37.33 -30.47 -41.81
N LEU A 473 -37.70 -31.77 -41.86
CA LEU A 473 -36.91 -32.85 -41.28
C LEU A 473 -35.54 -33.05 -41.98
N SER A 474 -35.51 -32.87 -43.28
CA SER A 474 -34.24 -32.91 -44.01
C SER A 474 -33.34 -31.75 -43.65
N ALA A 475 -33.90 -30.55 -43.53
CA ALA A 475 -33.12 -29.39 -43.07
C ALA A 475 -32.62 -29.59 -41.64
N GLU A 476 -33.49 -30.01 -40.68
CA GLU A 476 -33.10 -30.34 -39.30
C GLU A 476 -31.96 -31.37 -39.26
N PHE A 477 -32.04 -32.40 -40.12
CA PHE A 477 -30.98 -33.43 -40.15
C PHE A 477 -29.63 -32.86 -40.61
N HIS A 478 -29.64 -31.98 -41.62
CA HIS A 478 -28.39 -31.34 -42.10
C HIS A 478 -27.80 -30.45 -41.02
N GLU A 479 -28.60 -29.62 -40.33
CA GLU A 479 -28.16 -28.80 -39.22
C GLU A 479 -27.52 -29.65 -38.08
N ILE A 480 -28.19 -30.75 -37.71
CA ILE A 480 -27.65 -31.69 -36.70
C ILE A 480 -26.31 -32.28 -37.13
N LEU A 481 -26.15 -32.65 -38.39
CA LEU A 481 -24.89 -33.18 -38.90
C LEU A 481 -23.76 -32.13 -38.88
N GLU A 482 -24.07 -30.89 -39.23
CA GLU A 482 -23.08 -29.79 -39.13
C GLU A 482 -22.66 -29.59 -37.68
N VAL A 483 -23.62 -29.53 -36.73
CA VAL A 483 -23.32 -29.44 -35.30
C VAL A 483 -22.48 -30.62 -34.82
N ILE A 484 -22.78 -31.85 -35.23
CA ILE A 484 -21.97 -33.04 -34.89
C ILE A 484 -20.53 -32.89 -35.40
N LEU A 485 -20.33 -32.44 -36.62
CA LEU A 485 -18.99 -32.25 -37.19
C LEU A 485 -18.22 -31.16 -36.48
N GLU A 486 -18.85 -30.04 -36.14
CA GLU A 486 -18.25 -28.96 -35.34
C GLU A 486 -17.84 -29.45 -33.95
N LEU A 487 -18.76 -30.15 -33.24
CA LEU A 487 -18.46 -30.69 -31.91
C LEU A 487 -17.35 -31.76 -31.95
N GLN A 488 -17.29 -32.59 -32.99
CA GLN A 488 -16.19 -33.55 -33.19
C GLN A 488 -14.88 -32.82 -33.43
N LYS A 489 -14.86 -31.79 -34.27
CA LYS A 489 -13.68 -30.98 -34.53
C LYS A 489 -13.12 -30.35 -33.25
N ILE A 490 -13.96 -29.84 -32.40
CA ILE A 490 -13.57 -29.28 -31.08
C ILE A 490 -12.89 -30.35 -30.19
N LEU A 491 -13.36 -31.60 -30.23
CA LEU A 491 -12.80 -32.71 -29.44
C LEU A 491 -11.50 -33.27 -30.00
N ASP A 492 -11.35 -33.31 -31.33
CA ASP A 492 -10.21 -33.92 -32.02
C ASP A 492 -9.06 -32.93 -32.22
N ASP A 493 -9.35 -31.64 -32.33
CA ASP A 493 -8.36 -30.59 -32.55
C ASP A 493 -8.21 -29.66 -31.32
N LYS A 494 -7.02 -29.72 -30.74
CA LYS A 494 -6.65 -28.93 -29.58
C LYS A 494 -6.68 -27.43 -29.86
N GLU A 495 -6.32 -27.00 -31.06
CA GLU A 495 -6.31 -25.58 -31.42
C GLU A 495 -7.72 -25.02 -31.49
N THR A 496 -8.66 -25.76 -32.07
CA THR A 496 -10.08 -25.41 -32.13
C THR A 496 -10.67 -25.32 -30.73
N LEU A 497 -10.33 -26.23 -29.80
CA LEU A 497 -10.76 -26.16 -28.40
C LEU A 497 -10.21 -24.90 -27.70
N LEU A 498 -8.95 -24.57 -27.91
CA LEU A 498 -8.35 -23.39 -27.34
C LEU A 498 -8.96 -22.11 -27.90
N GLN A 499 -9.24 -22.05 -29.19
CA GLN A 499 -9.89 -20.91 -29.83
C GLN A 499 -11.29 -20.68 -29.24
N LEU A 500 -12.09 -21.75 -29.10
CA LEU A 500 -13.41 -21.66 -28.49
C LEU A 500 -13.35 -21.09 -27.06
N ILE A 501 -12.38 -21.50 -26.24
CA ILE A 501 -12.18 -20.97 -24.89
C ILE A 501 -11.81 -19.48 -24.95
N LYS A 502 -10.95 -19.07 -25.88
CA LYS A 502 -10.61 -17.66 -26.08
C LYS A 502 -11.83 -16.81 -26.43
N ASP A 503 -12.63 -17.28 -27.39
CA ASP A 503 -13.83 -16.58 -27.84
C ASP A 503 -14.83 -16.40 -26.67
N GLU A 504 -15.01 -17.43 -25.85
CA GLU A 504 -15.85 -17.35 -24.65
C GLU A 504 -15.32 -16.35 -23.61
N LEU A 505 -14.00 -16.27 -23.39
CA LEU A 505 -13.38 -15.31 -22.47
C LEU A 505 -13.49 -13.88 -23.01
N ILE A 506 -13.37 -13.71 -24.33
CA ILE A 506 -13.55 -12.40 -24.99
C ILE A 506 -15.01 -11.96 -24.84
N GLU A 507 -15.98 -12.86 -25.09
CA GLU A 507 -17.41 -12.57 -24.89
C GLU A 507 -17.69 -12.11 -23.44
N VAL A 508 -17.13 -12.78 -22.44
CA VAL A 508 -17.28 -12.36 -21.03
C VAL A 508 -16.67 -10.98 -20.80
N ARG A 509 -15.48 -10.71 -21.35
CA ARG A 509 -14.81 -9.43 -21.23
C ARG A 509 -15.62 -8.30 -21.85
N GLU A 510 -16.22 -8.50 -23.02
CA GLU A 510 -17.02 -7.50 -23.72
C GLU A 510 -18.34 -7.21 -23.00
N ASN A 511 -18.96 -8.24 -22.40
CA ASN A 511 -20.26 -8.10 -21.73
C ASN A 511 -20.21 -7.58 -20.29
N PHE A 512 -19.09 -7.77 -19.58
CA PHE A 512 -18.96 -7.51 -18.14
C PHE A 512 -17.67 -6.76 -17.76
N GLY A 513 -16.77 -6.50 -18.70
CA GLY A 513 -15.55 -5.73 -18.44
C GLY A 513 -15.88 -4.27 -18.12
N ASP A 514 -15.12 -3.73 -17.19
CA ASP A 514 -15.21 -2.34 -16.75
C ASP A 514 -13.81 -1.74 -16.51
N GLU A 515 -13.77 -0.46 -16.20
CA GLU A 515 -12.53 0.24 -15.85
C GLU A 515 -12.08 -0.08 -14.42
N ARG A 516 -10.79 0.09 -14.19
CA ARG A 516 -10.19 -0.05 -12.87
C ARG A 516 -10.71 1.04 -11.92
N LYS A 517 -11.02 0.67 -10.69
CA LYS A 517 -11.45 1.59 -9.62
C LYS A 517 -10.27 2.06 -8.76
N THR A 518 -9.32 1.17 -8.48
CA THR A 518 -8.20 1.44 -7.57
C THR A 518 -6.99 1.96 -8.34
N ASP A 519 -6.46 3.11 -7.95
CA ASP A 519 -5.23 3.68 -8.50
C ASP A 519 -3.99 2.98 -7.93
N ILE A 520 -2.86 3.02 -8.65
CA ILE A 520 -1.60 2.40 -8.22
C ILE A 520 -0.46 3.40 -8.40
N ASN A 521 0.21 3.77 -7.31
CA ASN A 521 1.43 4.58 -7.34
C ASN A 521 2.66 3.68 -7.56
N ASP A 522 3.62 4.14 -8.36
CA ASP A 522 4.84 3.36 -8.66
C ASP A 522 5.78 3.22 -7.48
N THR A 523 5.91 4.27 -6.69
CA THR A 523 6.79 4.32 -5.51
C THR A 523 5.96 4.56 -4.27
N ARG A 524 6.34 3.90 -3.16
CA ARG A 524 5.72 4.14 -1.87
C ARG A 524 6.23 5.45 -1.29
N HIS A 525 5.31 6.31 -0.89
CA HIS A 525 5.60 7.49 -0.10
C HIS A 525 5.67 7.09 1.38
N ASP A 526 6.87 6.71 1.82
CA ASP A 526 7.09 6.48 3.26
C ASP A 526 7.01 7.82 3.99
N ILE A 527 5.93 8.01 4.73
CA ILE A 527 5.73 9.22 5.56
C ILE A 527 6.84 9.27 6.60
N SER A 528 7.73 10.24 6.48
CA SER A 528 8.79 10.49 7.47
C SER A 528 8.24 11.29 8.64
N ASN A 529 8.94 11.29 9.78
CA ASN A 529 8.59 12.18 10.90
C ASN A 529 8.61 13.67 10.50
N GLU A 530 9.33 14.00 9.45
CA GLU A 530 9.44 15.35 8.89
C GLU A 530 8.14 15.77 8.19
N ASP A 531 7.50 14.84 7.46
CA ASP A 531 6.22 15.08 6.75
C ASP A 531 5.02 15.24 7.70
N LEU A 532 5.20 14.86 8.98
CA LEU A 532 4.20 14.99 10.03
C LEU A 532 4.27 16.31 10.80
N ILE A 533 5.26 17.16 10.50
CA ILE A 533 5.57 18.38 11.24
C ILE A 533 5.54 19.55 10.27
N PRO A 534 4.79 20.62 10.55
CA PRO A 534 4.76 21.78 9.67
C PRO A 534 6.14 22.43 9.56
N GLU A 535 6.51 22.82 8.35
CA GLU A 535 7.69 23.63 8.14
C GLU A 535 7.38 25.06 8.54
N GLU A 536 8.01 25.50 9.61
CA GLU A 536 7.85 26.86 10.15
C GLU A 536 9.20 27.44 10.57
N THR A 537 9.32 28.76 10.52
CA THR A 537 10.50 29.43 11.04
C THR A 537 10.47 29.47 12.55
N ARG A 538 11.52 28.90 13.18
CA ARG A 538 11.69 28.85 14.64
C ARG A 538 12.92 29.58 15.08
N VAL A 539 12.84 30.19 16.26
CA VAL A 539 13.99 30.76 16.95
C VAL A 539 14.54 29.72 17.92
N LEU A 540 15.71 29.17 17.60
CA LEU A 540 16.44 28.26 18.46
C LEU A 540 17.34 29.09 19.41
N THR A 541 17.18 28.90 20.70
CA THR A 541 18.04 29.49 21.74
C THR A 541 18.81 28.42 22.48
N LEU A 542 20.10 28.66 22.65
CA LEU A 542 21.02 27.79 23.39
C LEU A 542 21.59 28.56 24.57
N SER A 543 21.50 27.97 25.75
CA SER A 543 22.12 28.53 26.94
C SER A 543 23.54 28.00 27.15
N ARG A 544 24.33 28.73 27.95
CA ARG A 544 25.66 28.35 28.30
C ARG A 544 25.74 27.04 29.10
N SER A 545 24.71 26.76 29.89
CA SER A 545 24.59 25.49 30.64
C SER A 545 24.18 24.30 29.72
N GLY A 546 24.00 24.53 28.40
CA GLY A 546 23.66 23.50 27.42
C GLY A 546 22.18 23.18 27.33
N TYR A 547 21.28 24.11 27.76
CA TYR A 547 19.85 23.99 27.51
C TYR A 547 19.49 24.54 26.14
N ALA A 548 18.60 23.84 25.44
CA ALA A 548 18.07 24.23 24.16
C ALA A 548 16.54 24.33 24.19
N LYS A 549 16.00 25.31 23.51
CA LYS A 549 14.56 25.44 23.25
C LYS A 549 14.31 26.09 21.91
N THR A 550 13.14 25.84 21.35
CA THR A 550 12.66 26.53 20.16
C THR A 550 11.40 27.32 20.48
N GLN A 551 11.17 28.37 19.71
CA GLN A 551 9.98 29.21 19.80
C GLN A 551 9.55 29.62 18.40
N PRO A 552 8.25 29.75 18.10
CA PRO A 552 7.79 30.31 16.83
C PRO A 552 8.28 31.76 16.70
N LEU A 553 8.68 32.16 15.50
CA LEU A 553 9.15 33.53 15.22
C LEU A 553 8.10 34.58 15.60
N GLY A 554 6.81 34.29 15.41
CA GLY A 554 5.70 35.19 15.76
C GLY A 554 5.56 35.56 17.23
N GLU A 555 6.20 34.84 18.18
CA GLU A 555 6.28 35.22 19.60
C GLU A 555 7.25 36.40 19.84
N TYR A 556 8.15 36.67 18.85
CA TYR A 556 9.09 37.81 18.87
C TYR A 556 8.51 39.01 18.14
N ARG A 557 7.28 39.50 18.48
CA ARG A 557 6.65 40.67 17.87
C ARG A 557 7.51 41.89 18.04
N GLU A 558 7.68 42.67 16.95
CA GLU A 558 8.30 44.00 16.97
C GLU A 558 7.66 44.93 18.01
N GLN A 559 8.53 45.65 18.72
CA GLN A 559 8.11 46.79 19.52
C GLN A 559 8.56 48.10 18.84
N ARG A 560 7.63 49.02 18.63
CA ARG A 560 7.94 50.36 18.08
C ARG A 560 8.98 51.07 18.93
N ARG A 561 9.75 52.00 18.33
CA ARG A 561 10.75 52.87 19.00
C ARG A 561 10.19 53.40 20.34
N GLY A 562 10.91 53.14 21.44
CA GLY A 562 10.53 53.62 22.81
C GLY A 562 9.88 52.55 23.69
N GLY A 563 9.70 51.31 23.20
CA GLY A 563 9.22 50.19 24.00
C GLY A 563 10.26 49.70 24.98
N VAL A 564 9.85 49.32 26.20
CA VAL A 564 10.71 48.64 27.19
C VAL A 564 10.91 47.21 26.68
N GLY A 565 12.16 46.84 26.36
CA GLY A 565 12.53 45.48 25.89
C GLY A 565 11.98 44.41 26.85
N LYS A 566 11.30 43.38 26.33
CA LYS A 566 10.88 42.24 27.14
C LYS A 566 12.09 41.33 27.38
N ALA A 567 12.32 40.93 28.65
CA ALA A 567 13.38 39.97 28.96
C ALA A 567 13.17 38.68 28.18
N GLY A 568 14.19 38.24 27.44
CA GLY A 568 14.17 37.04 26.63
C GLY A 568 14.04 35.70 27.39
N ALA A 569 14.27 35.73 28.68
CA ALA A 569 13.99 34.70 29.69
C ALA A 569 14.08 35.31 31.08
N SER A 570 13.16 34.95 32.01
CA SER A 570 13.41 35.12 33.45
C SER A 570 14.32 33.97 33.84
N VAL A 571 15.61 34.18 33.69
CA VAL A 571 16.63 33.23 34.15
C VAL A 571 16.91 33.56 35.58
N LYS A 572 16.79 32.61 36.49
CA LYS A 572 17.52 32.70 37.76
C LYS A 572 18.98 32.96 37.41
N GLU A 573 19.62 33.84 38.10
CA GLU A 573 20.89 34.58 37.89
C GLU A 573 22.12 33.80 37.28
N GLU A 574 21.98 32.56 36.79
CA GLU A 574 23.15 31.70 36.48
C GLU A 574 23.23 31.14 35.07
N ASP A 575 22.19 31.20 34.20
CA ASP A 575 22.23 30.62 32.86
C ASP A 575 21.93 31.62 31.73
N ILE A 576 22.83 31.79 30.80
CA ILE A 576 22.82 32.85 29.79
C ILE A 576 22.62 32.24 28.41
N ILE A 577 21.81 32.91 27.58
CA ILE A 577 21.69 32.54 26.15
C ILE A 577 23.03 32.84 25.47
N GLN A 578 23.67 31.80 24.99
CA GLN A 578 24.97 31.87 24.28
C GLN A 578 24.80 32.05 22.78
N ASN A 579 23.81 31.33 22.20
CA ASN A 579 23.55 31.35 20.76
C ASN A 579 22.06 31.48 20.49
N LEU A 580 21.74 32.23 19.44
CA LEU A 580 20.40 32.39 18.89
C LEU A 580 20.47 32.14 17.39
N TYR A 581 19.60 31.28 16.88
CA TYR A 581 19.49 30.96 15.47
C TYR A 581 18.05 31.09 15.01
N VAL A 582 17.82 31.66 13.84
CA VAL A 582 16.52 31.68 13.17
C VAL A 582 16.60 30.65 12.05
N LEU A 583 15.82 29.58 12.13
CA LEU A 583 15.96 28.40 11.29
C LEU A 583 14.60 27.80 10.97
N SER A 584 14.49 27.07 9.84
CA SER A 584 13.34 26.22 9.58
C SER A 584 13.26 25.07 10.61
N SER A 585 12.05 24.69 11.00
CA SER A 585 11.79 23.51 11.84
C SER A 585 12.45 22.24 11.28
N HIS A 586 12.60 22.14 9.96
CA HIS A 586 13.19 21.01 9.26
C HIS A 586 14.72 21.09 9.08
N SER A 587 15.36 22.23 9.44
CA SER A 587 16.82 22.37 9.31
C SER A 587 17.56 21.34 10.14
N GLN A 588 18.64 20.79 9.58
CA GLN A 588 19.52 19.86 10.25
C GLN A 588 20.60 20.60 11.03
N LEU A 589 20.80 20.23 12.28
CA LEU A 589 21.84 20.76 13.13
C LEU A 589 22.99 19.76 13.26
N LEU A 590 24.22 20.19 12.99
CA LEU A 590 25.45 19.47 13.31
C LEU A 590 26.00 19.98 14.66
N CYS A 591 25.89 19.18 15.70
CA CYS A 591 26.34 19.50 17.05
C CYS A 591 27.76 18.97 17.27
N PHE A 592 28.75 19.85 17.23
CA PHE A 592 30.15 19.52 17.48
C PHE A 592 30.48 19.57 18.96
N THR A 593 31.28 18.63 19.44
CA THR A 593 31.60 18.49 20.85
C THR A 593 33.07 18.80 21.16
N THR A 594 33.34 19.09 22.43
CA THR A 594 34.71 19.30 22.95
C THR A 594 35.66 18.14 22.66
N LYS A 595 35.14 16.88 22.55
CA LYS A 595 35.89 15.67 22.22
C LYS A 595 36.08 15.44 20.72
N GLY A 596 35.69 16.42 19.88
CA GLY A 596 35.81 16.33 18.41
C GLY A 596 34.90 15.34 17.76
N LYS A 597 33.76 15.01 18.39
CA LYS A 597 32.64 14.27 17.76
C LYS A 597 31.61 15.23 17.19
N VAL A 598 30.78 14.72 16.29
CA VAL A 598 29.59 15.40 15.76
C VAL A 598 28.37 14.52 15.91
N PHE A 599 27.26 15.13 16.32
CA PHE A 599 25.94 14.54 16.44
C PHE A 599 24.97 15.31 15.54
N TRP A 600 23.87 14.66 15.18
CA TRP A 600 22.81 15.23 14.37
C TRP A 600 21.56 15.43 15.21
N LEU A 601 20.91 16.58 15.04
CA LEU A 601 19.65 16.91 15.67
C LEU A 601 18.83 17.71 14.69
N LYS A 602 17.55 17.42 14.55
CA LYS A 602 16.62 18.27 13.78
C LYS A 602 16.05 19.36 14.68
N VAL A 603 15.79 20.53 14.11
CA VAL A 603 15.22 21.65 14.87
C VAL A 603 13.91 21.28 15.54
N TYR A 604 13.04 20.51 14.87
CA TYR A 604 11.77 20.05 15.42
C TYR A 604 11.90 19.07 16.59
N GLU A 605 13.04 18.41 16.76
CA GLU A 605 13.32 17.51 17.90
C GLU A 605 13.60 18.30 19.20
N ILE A 606 13.87 19.60 19.07
CA ILE A 606 14.10 20.50 20.21
C ILE A 606 12.73 21.02 20.67
N PRO A 607 12.40 20.89 21.98
CA PRO A 607 11.06 21.20 22.44
C PRO A 607 10.70 22.67 22.24
N LEU A 608 9.45 22.89 21.83
CA LEU A 608 8.80 24.19 21.89
C LEU A 608 8.63 24.58 23.35
N ALA A 609 9.04 25.76 23.71
CA ALA A 609 8.95 26.22 25.09
C ALA A 609 8.73 27.73 25.16
N SER A 610 8.00 28.19 26.18
CA SER A 610 7.74 29.61 26.39
C SER A 610 9.03 30.40 26.68
N ARG A 611 8.97 31.74 26.52
CA ARG A 611 10.11 32.64 26.79
C ARG A 611 10.73 32.45 28.18
N THR A 612 9.91 32.14 29.17
CA THR A 612 10.35 31.99 30.59
C THR A 612 10.87 30.59 30.94
N SER A 613 10.66 29.61 30.05
CA SER A 613 11.12 28.23 30.25
C SER A 613 12.63 28.10 30.03
N LYS A 614 13.30 27.22 30.79
CA LYS A 614 14.73 26.88 30.59
C LYS A 614 14.99 26.06 29.34
N GLY A 615 14.00 25.38 28.77
CA GLY A 615 14.19 24.41 27.72
C GLY A 615 14.66 23.05 28.23
N ARG A 616 15.26 22.24 27.35
CA ARG A 616 15.74 20.87 27.65
C ARG A 616 17.27 20.79 27.49
N PRO A 617 17.99 20.12 28.41
CA PRO A 617 19.42 19.93 28.26
C PRO A 617 19.80 19.15 27.02
N LEU A 618 20.74 19.61 26.22
CA LEU A 618 21.25 18.92 25.03
C LEU A 618 21.79 17.52 25.35
N VAL A 619 22.36 17.31 26.53
CA VAL A 619 22.82 15.99 27.00
C VAL A 619 21.70 14.95 27.08
N ASN A 620 20.43 15.37 27.25
CA ASN A 620 19.27 14.50 27.27
C ASN A 620 18.74 14.17 25.86
N MET A 621 19.18 14.92 24.86
CA MET A 621 18.77 14.75 23.45
C MET A 621 19.87 14.07 22.64
N LEU A 622 21.14 14.27 23.02
CA LEU A 622 22.32 13.68 22.39
C LEU A 622 22.97 12.68 23.36
N LYS A 623 23.44 11.55 22.84
CA LYS A 623 24.17 10.55 23.66
C LYS A 623 25.61 11.01 23.88
N LEU A 624 25.79 12.02 24.76
CA LEU A 624 27.12 12.56 25.11
C LEU A 624 27.76 11.74 26.23
N ASP A 625 29.10 11.67 26.25
CA ASP A 625 29.86 11.14 27.37
C ASP A 625 29.85 12.13 28.57
N ASP A 626 30.14 11.67 29.79
CA ASP A 626 29.98 12.46 31.04
C ASP A 626 30.71 13.81 31.01
N ASP A 627 31.90 13.91 30.41
CA ASP A 627 32.69 15.15 30.30
C ASP A 627 32.62 15.83 28.94
N GLU A 628 31.67 15.41 28.08
CA GLU A 628 31.53 15.91 26.73
C GLU A 628 30.50 17.04 26.68
N LYS A 629 30.91 18.20 26.11
CA LYS A 629 30.01 19.35 25.93
C LYS A 629 29.90 19.72 24.48
N VAL A 630 28.72 20.21 24.05
CA VAL A 630 28.57 20.80 22.73
C VAL A 630 29.34 22.13 22.70
N THR A 631 30.22 22.25 21.74
CA THR A 631 31.07 23.45 21.53
C THR A 631 30.42 24.39 20.52
N GLN A 632 29.91 23.81 19.43
CA GLN A 632 29.37 24.58 18.32
C GLN A 632 28.23 23.83 17.69
N ILE A 633 27.20 24.56 17.28
CA ILE A 633 26.09 24.03 16.43
C ILE A 633 26.18 24.74 15.09
N LEU A 634 26.14 23.95 14.03
CA LEU A 634 26.12 24.44 12.66
C LEU A 634 24.78 24.01 12.01
N PRO A 635 23.92 24.96 11.61
CA PRO A 635 22.76 24.62 10.80
C PRO A 635 23.19 24.22 9.40
N VAL A 636 22.58 23.20 8.85
CA VAL A 636 22.83 22.70 7.49
C VAL A 636 21.49 22.36 6.85
N ASP A 637 21.17 23.07 5.78
CA ASP A 637 19.97 22.81 5.01
C ASP A 637 20.22 21.74 3.95
N GLU A 638 21.42 21.78 3.32
CA GLU A 638 21.80 20.83 2.28
C GLU A 638 23.25 20.39 2.39
N PHE A 639 23.50 19.08 2.23
CA PHE A 639 24.83 18.49 2.19
C PHE A 639 25.35 18.48 0.75
N SER A 640 26.38 19.29 0.49
CA SER A 640 26.99 19.43 -0.84
C SER A 640 28.50 19.18 -0.82
N ASP A 641 29.06 18.86 -1.98
CA ASP A 641 30.48 18.58 -2.13
C ASP A 641 31.36 19.84 -2.28
N ASP A 642 30.76 20.97 -2.52
CA ASP A 642 31.39 22.29 -2.68
C ASP A 642 31.56 23.04 -1.34
N LYS A 643 30.92 22.56 -0.26
CA LYS A 643 31.03 23.12 1.09
C LYS A 643 31.89 22.24 1.98
N PHE A 644 32.58 22.91 2.92
CA PHE A 644 33.51 22.26 3.85
C PHE A 644 33.19 22.67 5.29
N ILE A 645 33.49 21.79 6.23
CA ILE A 645 33.58 22.11 7.65
C ILE A 645 35.05 22.36 7.99
N PHE A 646 35.36 23.60 8.37
CA PHE A 646 36.64 24.01 8.86
C PHE A 646 36.63 23.98 10.40
N MET A 647 37.59 23.31 11.00
CA MET A 647 37.68 23.06 12.44
C MET A 647 39.00 23.59 13.00
N ALA A 648 38.95 24.11 14.23
CA ALA A 648 40.18 24.54 14.94
C ALA A 648 40.20 23.99 16.37
N THR A 649 41.37 23.54 16.82
CA THR A 649 41.57 23.03 18.18
C THR A 649 42.28 24.05 19.05
N ARG A 650 42.20 23.84 20.38
CA ARG A 650 42.81 24.68 21.40
C ARG A 650 44.33 24.78 21.20
N ASN A 651 44.96 23.71 20.76
CA ASN A 651 46.43 23.67 20.55
C ASN A 651 46.85 24.17 19.16
N GLY A 652 45.94 24.77 18.40
CA GLY A 652 46.21 25.44 17.12
C GLY A 652 46.32 24.51 15.92
N VAL A 653 45.76 23.30 16.02
CA VAL A 653 45.59 22.42 14.89
C VAL A 653 44.31 22.81 14.14
N VAL A 654 44.36 22.77 12.81
CA VAL A 654 43.22 23.05 11.95
C VAL A 654 42.99 21.91 10.97
N LYS A 655 41.71 21.75 10.58
CA LYS A 655 41.30 20.72 9.66
C LYS A 655 40.17 21.21 8.78
N LYS A 656 40.19 20.82 7.51
CA LYS A 656 39.16 21.06 6.52
C LYS A 656 38.61 19.71 6.08
N THR A 657 37.25 19.53 6.12
CA THR A 657 36.58 18.27 5.77
C THR A 657 35.37 18.59 4.92
N ASN A 658 35.18 17.84 3.84
CA ASN A 658 34.00 18.02 2.97
C ASN A 658 32.71 17.81 3.76
N LEU A 659 31.69 18.69 3.57
CA LEU A 659 30.42 18.67 4.28
C LEU A 659 29.64 17.39 4.00
N ASN A 660 29.70 16.87 2.77
CA ASN A 660 28.97 15.66 2.37
C ASN A 660 29.43 14.41 3.14
N LEU A 661 30.64 14.38 3.70
CA LEU A 661 31.06 13.28 4.56
C LEU A 661 30.26 13.16 5.86
N PHE A 662 29.43 14.12 6.19
CA PHE A 662 28.58 14.15 7.39
C PHE A 662 27.09 13.90 7.09
N HIS A 663 26.71 13.51 5.86
CA HIS A 663 25.31 13.28 5.49
C HIS A 663 24.69 12.07 6.22
N LYS A 664 25.47 11.00 6.49
CA LYS A 664 24.99 9.80 7.20
C LYS A 664 24.89 10.07 8.69
N LYS A 665 23.70 9.90 9.25
CA LYS A 665 23.36 10.12 10.65
C LYS A 665 23.71 8.88 11.50
N TYR A 666 24.31 9.07 12.67
CA TYR A 666 24.65 8.01 13.62
C TYR A 666 24.22 8.44 15.03
N LYS A 667 23.38 7.63 15.68
CA LYS A 667 22.86 7.91 17.04
C LYS A 667 23.94 8.07 18.12
N SER A 668 25.10 7.44 17.94
CA SER A 668 26.25 7.52 18.87
C SER A 668 27.23 8.65 18.57
N GLY A 669 26.91 9.50 17.58
CA GLY A 669 27.83 10.46 17.03
C GLY A 669 29.01 9.80 16.28
N ILE A 670 29.76 10.60 15.55
CA ILE A 670 30.98 10.15 14.87
C ILE A 670 32.14 11.11 15.14
N LYS A 671 33.38 10.61 15.04
CA LYS A 671 34.57 11.48 15.10
C LYS A 671 34.62 12.42 13.89
N ALA A 672 34.63 13.70 14.16
CA ALA A 672 34.84 14.76 13.18
C ALA A 672 36.29 15.13 13.01
N ILE A 673 37.06 15.04 14.10
CA ILE A 673 38.52 15.28 14.15
C ILE A 673 39.15 14.33 15.18
N LYS A 674 40.37 13.88 14.93
CA LYS A 674 41.21 13.19 15.94
C LYS A 674 41.94 14.24 16.77
N LEU A 675 41.64 14.32 18.06
CA LEU A 675 42.29 15.18 19.02
C LEU A 675 43.45 14.46 19.72
N ASP A 676 44.45 15.20 20.17
CA ASP A 676 45.48 14.73 21.10
C ASP A 676 44.88 14.72 22.53
N ASP A 677 45.53 14.02 23.47
CA ASP A 677 44.97 13.73 24.80
C ASP A 677 44.55 14.97 25.61
N ASP A 678 45.26 16.10 25.46
CA ASP A 678 44.98 17.35 26.17
C ASP A 678 44.36 18.44 25.28
N ASP A 679 43.98 18.10 24.05
CA ASP A 679 43.43 19.08 23.10
C ASP A 679 41.89 19.06 23.11
N LYS A 680 41.32 20.19 22.75
CA LYS A 680 39.85 20.36 22.64
C LYS A 680 39.48 21.09 21.37
N LEU A 681 38.38 20.76 20.79
CA LEU A 681 37.80 21.52 19.70
C LEU A 681 37.31 22.87 20.22
N VAL A 682 37.74 23.96 19.58
CA VAL A 682 37.39 25.35 19.98
C VAL A 682 36.29 25.92 19.11
N GLY A 683 36.32 25.65 17.82
CA GLY A 683 35.33 26.18 16.90
C GLY A 683 35.24 25.42 15.59
N THR A 684 34.10 25.53 14.95
CA THR A 684 33.81 24.97 13.63
C THR A 684 33.02 25.99 12.78
N VAL A 685 33.35 26.09 11.51
CA VAL A 685 32.63 26.96 10.56
C VAL A 685 32.41 26.23 9.24
N ILE A 686 31.36 26.58 8.53
CA ILE A 686 31.11 26.09 7.17
C ILE A 686 31.78 27.06 6.20
N THR A 687 32.61 26.54 5.29
CA THR A 687 33.28 27.34 4.25
C THR A 687 32.93 26.85 2.84
N ASN A 688 33.11 27.68 1.84
CA ASN A 688 32.82 27.38 0.44
C ASN A 688 34.07 27.04 -0.42
N GLY A 689 35.24 26.88 0.21
CA GLY A 689 36.50 26.58 -0.49
C GLY A 689 37.35 27.78 -0.79
N ASP A 690 36.82 29.00 -0.68
CA ASP A 690 37.47 30.27 -1.07
C ASP A 690 37.41 31.32 0.06
N ASN A 691 37.52 30.89 1.31
CA ASN A 691 37.40 31.77 2.45
C ASN A 691 38.77 32.03 3.11
N ASP A 692 38.95 33.22 3.67
CA ASP A 692 40.01 33.52 4.59
C ASP A 692 39.68 33.04 6.01
N ILE A 693 40.59 32.36 6.65
CA ILE A 693 40.44 31.81 8.00
C ILE A 693 41.25 32.66 8.97
N LEU A 694 40.62 33.04 10.06
CA LEU A 694 41.27 33.77 11.15
C LEU A 694 41.31 32.90 12.41
N LEU A 695 42.47 32.76 13.00
CA LEU A 695 42.66 32.12 14.31
C LEU A 695 43.24 33.14 15.29
N SER A 696 42.57 33.28 16.41
CA SER A 696 43.00 34.20 17.48
C SER A 696 43.51 33.42 18.67
N SER A 697 44.56 33.93 19.29
CA SER A 697 45.22 33.31 20.47
C SER A 697 45.06 34.16 21.73
N TYR A 698 45.04 33.50 22.87
CA TYR A 698 44.99 34.08 24.20
C TYR A 698 46.06 35.16 24.44
N SER A 699 47.21 35.04 23.75
CA SER A 699 48.32 36.02 23.81
C SER A 699 48.04 37.31 23.01
N GLY A 700 46.85 37.53 22.49
CA GLY A 700 46.50 38.72 21.70
C GLY A 700 47.01 38.70 20.25
N LYS A 701 47.43 37.54 19.73
CA LYS A 701 47.83 37.39 18.33
C LYS A 701 46.72 36.79 17.49
N LEU A 702 46.68 37.16 16.20
CA LEU A 702 45.79 36.66 15.17
C LEU A 702 46.57 36.28 13.92
N ILE A 703 46.29 35.12 13.35
CA ILE A 703 46.79 34.71 12.03
C ILE A 703 45.62 34.66 11.04
N ARG A 704 45.82 35.25 9.88
CA ARG A 704 44.90 35.16 8.71
C ARG A 704 45.59 34.35 7.63
N PHE A 705 44.91 33.36 7.06
CA PHE A 705 45.36 32.58 5.92
C PHE A 705 44.20 32.10 5.10
N HIS A 706 44.41 31.95 3.78
CA HIS A 706 43.37 31.43 2.89
C HIS A 706 43.18 29.92 3.12
N GLU A 707 41.93 29.45 3.14
CA GLU A 707 41.60 28.04 3.46
C GLU A 707 42.20 27.02 2.47
N SER A 708 42.58 27.45 1.23
CA SER A 708 43.27 26.57 0.25
C SER A 708 44.61 26.06 0.76
N LYS A 709 45.19 26.72 1.76
CA LYS A 709 46.43 26.25 2.42
C LYS A 709 46.19 25.01 3.30
N VAL A 710 44.95 24.62 3.51
CA VAL A 710 44.57 23.40 4.22
C VAL A 710 43.85 22.49 3.24
N ARG A 711 44.49 21.38 2.86
CA ARG A 711 43.88 20.39 1.99
C ARG A 711 42.66 19.75 2.66
N PRO A 712 41.61 19.38 1.93
CA PRO A 712 40.53 18.58 2.47
C PRO A 712 41.02 17.22 3.00
N MET A 713 40.51 16.79 4.15
CA MET A 713 40.94 15.58 4.86
C MET A 713 39.69 14.77 5.32
N GLY A 714 39.86 13.46 5.41
CA GLY A 714 38.84 12.56 5.94
C GLY A 714 38.53 12.82 7.41
N ARG A 715 37.37 12.41 7.89
CA ARG A 715 36.82 12.69 9.23
C ARG A 715 37.74 12.31 10.38
N THR A 716 38.49 11.22 10.29
CA THR A 716 39.35 10.68 11.34
C THR A 716 40.78 11.26 11.35
N ALA A 717 41.09 12.18 10.44
CA ALA A 717 42.41 12.82 10.39
C ALA A 717 42.60 13.79 11.59
N ARG A 718 43.84 13.94 12.04
CA ARG A 718 44.22 14.87 13.12
C ARG A 718 44.17 16.33 12.67
N GLY A 719 44.48 16.61 11.43
CA GLY A 719 44.61 17.97 10.90
C GLY A 719 46.09 18.40 10.79
N VAL A 720 46.28 19.68 10.57
CA VAL A 720 47.59 20.31 10.35
C VAL A 720 47.75 21.55 11.23
N LYS A 721 48.99 21.97 11.47
CA LYS A 721 49.26 23.16 12.29
C LYS A 721 48.72 24.43 11.61
N GLY A 722 47.76 25.11 12.27
CA GLY A 722 47.14 26.37 11.84
C GLY A 722 47.91 27.60 12.31
N ILE A 723 48.26 27.61 13.60
CA ILE A 723 48.99 28.70 14.25
C ILE A 723 50.12 28.11 15.13
N ALA A 724 51.23 28.80 15.24
CA ALA A 724 52.31 28.47 16.20
C ALA A 724 52.04 29.21 17.50
N LEU A 725 51.75 28.47 18.54
CA LEU A 725 51.53 28.98 19.90
C LEU A 725 52.85 28.89 20.71
N LYS A 726 53.02 29.83 21.65
CA LYS A 726 54.04 29.72 22.71
C LYS A 726 53.53 28.82 23.85
N ASP A 727 54.42 28.28 24.67
CA ASP A 727 54.07 27.44 25.81
C ASP A 727 53.01 28.09 26.70
N GLY A 728 51.98 27.36 27.08
CA GLY A 728 50.86 27.83 27.88
C GLY A 728 49.81 28.68 27.14
N MET A 729 49.98 28.97 25.83
CA MET A 729 49.05 29.75 25.04
C MET A 729 48.06 28.83 24.30
N LYS A 730 46.86 29.33 24.05
CA LYS A 730 45.78 28.59 23.42
C LYS A 730 45.06 29.41 22.34
N VAL A 731 44.48 28.76 21.37
CA VAL A 731 43.52 29.35 20.46
C VAL A 731 42.21 29.62 21.21
N ILE A 732 41.63 30.79 21.00
CA ILE A 732 40.38 31.21 21.64
C ILE A 732 39.21 31.35 20.67
N SER A 733 39.44 31.59 19.36
CA SER A 733 38.40 31.70 18.37
C SER A 733 38.87 31.30 16.97
N LEU A 734 37.90 30.83 16.19
CA LEU A 734 37.97 30.56 14.76
C LEU A 734 36.90 31.41 14.09
N MET A 735 37.27 32.15 13.04
CA MET A 735 36.35 33.01 12.26
C MET A 735 36.65 32.89 10.77
N ILE A 736 35.63 33.19 9.96
CA ILE A 736 35.77 33.46 8.52
C ILE A 736 36.05 34.96 8.35
N GLY A 737 37.01 35.30 7.54
CA GLY A 737 37.33 36.68 7.17
C GLY A 737 36.29 37.21 6.19
N ASP A 738 35.57 38.22 6.62
CA ASP A 738 34.58 38.95 5.80
C ASP A 738 35.06 40.38 5.64
N PRO A 739 35.39 40.85 4.41
CA PRO A 739 35.89 42.19 4.19
C PRO A 739 34.94 43.32 4.61
N SER A 740 33.64 43.01 4.70
CA SER A 740 32.63 43.97 5.12
C SER A 740 32.62 44.19 6.64
N LYS A 741 33.24 43.29 7.40
CA LYS A 741 33.18 43.26 8.87
C LYS A 741 34.52 43.72 9.51
N THR A 742 34.41 44.18 10.74
CA THR A 742 35.51 44.49 11.59
C THR A 742 35.72 43.36 12.64
N ILE A 743 36.96 43.16 13.08
CA ILE A 743 37.30 42.18 14.09
C ILE A 743 37.31 42.87 15.45
N LEU A 744 36.36 42.56 16.30
CA LEU A 744 36.29 42.99 17.69
C LEU A 744 37.18 42.07 18.54
N CYS A 745 38.18 42.63 19.20
CA CYS A 745 39.03 41.94 20.18
C CYS A 745 38.73 42.43 21.59
N LEU A 746 38.57 41.51 22.54
CA LEU A 746 38.24 41.78 23.93
C LEU A 746 39.23 41.11 24.86
N SER A 747 39.58 41.78 25.99
CA SER A 747 40.51 41.28 26.98
C SER A 747 39.92 41.09 28.38
N GLU A 748 40.57 40.30 29.22
CA GLU A 748 40.16 39.91 30.57
C GLU A 748 39.66 41.08 31.45
N ASN A 749 40.40 42.23 31.40
CA ASN A 749 40.08 43.37 32.24
C ASN A 749 39.10 44.37 31.57
N GLY A 750 38.33 43.89 30.58
CA GLY A 750 37.24 44.65 29.95
C GLY A 750 37.69 45.69 28.94
N PHE A 751 38.88 45.60 28.38
CA PHE A 751 39.31 46.41 27.27
C PHE A 751 38.96 45.76 25.95
N GLY A 752 38.62 46.59 24.96
CA GLY A 752 38.27 46.10 23.63
C GLY A 752 38.50 47.13 22.53
N LYS A 753 38.56 46.68 21.29
CA LYS A 753 38.63 47.52 20.09
C LYS A 753 38.16 46.76 18.87
N ARG A 754 37.74 47.46 17.88
CA ARG A 754 37.58 46.94 16.50
C ARG A 754 38.81 47.19 15.69
N THR A 755 39.08 46.29 14.71
CA THR A 755 40.15 46.46 13.74
C THR A 755 39.66 45.99 12.37
N LYS A 756 39.95 46.71 11.30
CA LYS A 756 39.59 46.33 9.94
C LYS A 756 40.30 45.02 9.53
N LEU A 757 39.63 44.20 8.75
CA LEU A 757 40.20 42.94 8.25
C LEU A 757 41.49 43.16 7.46
N ASP A 758 41.56 44.25 6.71
CA ASP A 758 42.73 44.60 5.85
C ASP A 758 44.00 44.91 6.64
N ASP A 759 43.87 45.30 7.92
CA ASP A 759 44.99 45.47 8.82
C ASP A 759 45.70 44.16 9.18
N PHE A 760 45.07 43.02 8.89
CA PHE A 760 45.62 41.67 9.13
C PHE A 760 46.10 41.07 7.77
N PRO A 761 47.40 41.11 7.48
CA PRO A 761 47.94 40.51 6.26
C PRO A 761 47.75 39.02 6.23
N SER A 762 47.46 38.46 5.03
CA SER A 762 47.33 37.03 4.83
C SER A 762 48.68 36.34 4.80
N TYR A 763 48.84 35.29 5.55
CA TYR A 763 50.10 34.52 5.71
C TYR A 763 49.90 33.05 5.28
N ASN A 764 50.98 32.31 5.29
CA ASN A 764 50.88 30.87 5.28
C ASN A 764 50.46 30.36 6.68
N ARG A 765 49.69 29.27 6.73
CA ARG A 765 49.32 28.62 8.02
C ARG A 765 50.58 28.21 8.83
N GLY A 766 50.41 28.05 10.13
CA GLY A 766 51.48 27.56 11.02
C GLY A 766 52.44 28.60 11.49
N GLY A 767 52.30 29.91 11.10
CA GLY A 767 53.05 31.04 11.64
C GLY A 767 52.54 31.50 13.00
N GLN A 768 53.29 32.45 13.65
CA GLN A 768 52.89 33.01 14.95
C GLN A 768 51.74 34.06 14.85
N GLY A 769 51.36 34.49 13.64
CA GLY A 769 50.44 35.59 13.45
C GLY A 769 51.00 36.95 13.86
N VAL A 770 50.14 37.96 13.80
CA VAL A 770 50.42 39.36 14.13
C VAL A 770 49.68 39.75 15.39
N ILE A 771 50.10 40.82 16.05
CA ILE A 771 49.42 41.38 17.21
C ILE A 771 48.06 41.90 16.74
N ALA A 772 46.97 41.40 17.30
CA ALA A 772 45.61 41.85 17.15
C ALA A 772 45.19 42.78 18.31
N LEU A 773 45.61 42.45 19.51
CA LEU A 773 45.47 43.26 20.71
C LEU A 773 46.77 43.22 21.50
N LYS A 774 47.37 44.36 21.78
CA LYS A 774 48.58 44.41 22.60
C LYS A 774 48.17 44.11 24.05
N THR A 775 48.54 42.95 24.55
CA THR A 775 48.31 42.52 25.94
C THR A 775 49.30 43.11 26.89
N SER A 776 48.90 43.46 28.09
CA SER A 776 49.70 43.97 29.20
C SER A 776 49.02 43.68 30.56
N GLU A 777 49.63 43.93 31.67
CA GLU A 777 49.03 43.81 33.00
C GLU A 777 47.73 44.65 33.16
N ARG A 778 47.66 45.79 32.45
CA ARG A 778 46.51 46.70 32.48
C ARG A 778 45.25 46.10 31.88
N ASN A 779 45.37 45.45 30.73
CA ASN A 779 44.20 44.95 30.00
C ASN A 779 44.04 43.43 30.08
N GLY A 780 45.05 42.69 30.53
CA GLY A 780 44.99 41.23 30.60
C GLY A 780 45.15 40.55 29.25
N ASN A 781 44.96 39.26 29.21
CA ASN A 781 45.01 38.46 27.97
C ASN A 781 43.77 38.63 27.12
N MET A 782 43.86 38.32 25.87
CA MET A 782 42.70 38.34 24.95
C MET A 782 41.77 37.13 25.21
N VAL A 783 40.50 37.38 25.44
CA VAL A 783 39.54 36.32 25.76
C VAL A 783 38.54 36.06 24.66
N SER A 784 38.28 37.04 23.79
CA SER A 784 37.35 36.88 22.68
C SER A 784 37.78 37.67 21.46
N ALA A 785 37.56 37.11 20.28
CA ALA A 785 37.69 37.82 19.01
C ALA A 785 36.52 37.40 18.15
N VAL A 786 35.76 38.36 17.61
CA VAL A 786 34.52 38.15 16.89
C VAL A 786 34.42 39.10 15.70
N ALA A 787 33.99 38.62 14.54
CA ALA A 787 33.69 39.45 13.39
C ALA A 787 32.32 40.13 13.59
N VAL A 788 32.26 41.47 13.48
CA VAL A 788 31.11 42.29 13.81
C VAL A 788 30.84 43.36 12.79
N ASP A 789 29.56 43.68 12.60
CA ASP A 789 29.07 44.82 11.85
C ASP A 789 28.82 46.02 12.75
N GLU A 790 28.73 47.21 12.19
CA GLU A 790 28.53 48.46 12.95
C GLU A 790 27.19 48.51 13.66
N ASN A 791 26.16 47.89 13.11
CA ASN A 791 24.81 47.85 13.64
C ASN A 791 24.59 46.70 14.63
N ASP A 792 25.59 45.82 14.84
CA ASP A 792 25.49 44.72 15.79
C ASP A 792 25.52 45.22 17.26
N GLY A 793 24.99 44.38 18.12
CA GLY A 793 25.25 44.42 19.57
C GLY A 793 26.32 43.42 19.98
N ILE A 794 26.95 43.63 21.11
CA ILE A 794 27.79 42.65 21.80
C ILE A 794 27.35 42.46 23.23
N MET A 795 27.19 41.17 23.61
CA MET A 795 26.99 40.80 25.02
C MET A 795 28.33 40.43 25.65
N LEU A 796 28.72 41.15 26.64
CA LEU A 796 29.96 40.94 27.40
C LEU A 796 29.64 40.14 28.66
N ILE A 797 30.43 39.11 28.95
CA ILE A 797 30.15 38.11 29.97
C ILE A 797 31.37 38.01 30.89
N SER A 798 31.16 38.18 32.22
CA SER A 798 32.22 37.95 33.23
C SER A 798 32.19 36.52 33.77
N ASP A 799 33.28 36.15 34.45
CA ASP A 799 33.44 34.86 35.14
C ASP A 799 32.46 34.64 36.30
N LYS A 800 31.89 35.70 36.88
CA LYS A 800 30.88 35.66 37.93
C LYS A 800 29.44 35.88 37.40
N GLY A 801 29.26 35.89 36.09
CA GLY A 801 27.91 35.96 35.45
C GLY A 801 27.39 37.39 35.24
N THR A 802 28.21 38.43 35.43
CA THR A 802 27.79 39.80 35.09
C THR A 802 27.67 39.97 33.59
N LEU A 803 26.54 40.48 33.12
CA LEU A 803 26.19 40.70 31.70
C LEU A 803 26.02 42.17 31.40
N ILE A 804 26.67 42.63 30.32
CA ILE A 804 26.48 43.96 29.79
C ILE A 804 26.28 43.90 28.28
N ARG A 805 25.24 44.50 27.76
CA ARG A 805 25.02 44.71 26.32
C ARG A 805 25.55 46.07 25.91
N THR A 806 26.37 46.12 24.91
CA THR A 806 26.94 47.35 24.33
C THR A 806 26.75 47.33 22.83
N ALA A 807 26.38 48.45 22.22
CA ALA A 807 26.34 48.59 20.77
C ALA A 807 27.75 48.63 20.21
N ILE A 808 28.01 47.93 19.12
CA ILE A 808 29.30 47.87 18.44
C ILE A 808 29.75 49.24 17.96
N SER A 809 28.83 50.12 17.54
CA SER A 809 29.14 51.51 17.16
C SER A 809 29.84 52.32 18.28
N GLN A 810 29.65 51.94 19.53
CA GLN A 810 30.32 52.63 20.67
C GLN A 810 31.77 52.22 20.86
N ILE A 811 32.22 51.15 20.22
CA ILE A 811 33.60 50.63 20.32
C ILE A 811 34.41 51.15 19.15
N PRO A 812 35.48 51.92 19.38
CA PRO A 812 36.24 52.56 18.30
C PRO A 812 37.00 51.56 17.44
N THR A 813 37.13 51.87 16.15
CA THR A 813 38.00 51.16 15.22
C THR A 813 39.40 51.67 15.38
N LEU A 814 40.35 50.82 15.79
CA LEU A 814 41.76 51.17 16.07
C LEU A 814 42.70 50.21 15.35
N GLY A 815 43.91 50.71 15.11
CA GLY A 815 44.99 49.86 14.51
C GLY A 815 45.31 48.64 15.36
N ARG A 816 45.79 47.59 14.74
CA ARG A 816 45.97 46.25 15.35
C ARG A 816 46.94 46.24 16.58
N ASN A 817 47.95 47.13 16.58
CA ASN A 817 48.96 47.13 17.64
C ASN A 817 48.62 48.09 18.77
N THR A 818 47.41 48.13 19.29
CA THR A 818 46.93 48.96 20.42
C THR A 818 46.34 48.12 21.50
N GLN A 819 46.20 48.67 22.72
CA GLN A 819 45.61 47.99 23.87
C GLN A 819 44.10 48.03 23.93
N GLY A 820 43.45 48.81 23.03
CA GLY A 820 42.01 49.06 23.02
C GLY A 820 41.57 50.10 24.06
N VAL A 821 40.28 50.34 24.10
CA VAL A 821 39.62 51.24 25.10
C VAL A 821 38.88 50.38 26.13
N LYS A 822 38.51 50.97 27.23
CA LYS A 822 37.74 50.31 28.25
C LYS A 822 36.25 50.19 27.76
N VAL A 823 35.80 49.02 27.53
CA VAL A 823 34.43 48.72 27.08
C VAL A 823 33.52 48.40 28.26
N ILE A 824 34.06 47.69 29.26
CA ILE A 824 33.35 47.38 30.51
C ILE A 824 34.33 47.58 31.68
N THR A 825 33.78 47.95 32.83
CA THR A 825 34.50 47.90 34.12
C THR A 825 34.01 46.68 34.88
N PRO A 826 34.72 45.55 34.87
CA PRO A 826 34.40 44.41 35.71
C PRO A 826 34.41 44.83 37.18
N LYS A 827 33.52 44.25 37.98
CA LYS A 827 33.53 44.45 39.43
C LYS A 827 34.85 43.91 40.02
N ASP A 828 35.16 44.31 41.25
CA ASP A 828 36.40 43.89 41.88
C ASP A 828 36.52 42.36 41.94
N GLY A 829 37.58 41.87 41.34
CA GLY A 829 37.87 40.42 41.25
C GLY A 829 37.13 39.68 40.16
N GLU A 830 36.42 40.37 39.27
CA GLU A 830 35.81 39.77 38.06
C GLU A 830 36.67 39.92 36.84
N LYS A 831 36.62 38.93 35.93
CA LYS A 831 37.28 38.98 34.64
C LYS A 831 36.28 38.74 33.54
N LEU A 832 36.43 39.47 32.40
CA LEU A 832 35.69 39.15 31.19
C LEU A 832 36.17 37.79 30.68
N ILE A 833 35.24 36.94 30.30
CA ILE A 833 35.58 35.60 29.75
C ILE A 833 35.10 35.43 28.30
N GLU A 834 34.10 36.18 27.86
CA GLU A 834 33.53 36.00 26.51
C GLU A 834 32.79 37.27 26.04
N GLY A 835 32.73 37.47 24.73
CA GLY A 835 31.86 38.42 24.07
C GLY A 835 31.09 37.71 22.96
N VAL A 836 29.76 37.79 23.02
CA VAL A 836 28.85 37.15 22.06
C VAL A 836 28.20 38.22 21.20
N ARG A 837 28.30 38.09 19.88
CA ARG A 837 27.66 38.95 18.90
C ARG A 837 26.13 38.79 18.97
N ILE A 838 25.41 39.91 18.96
CA ILE A 838 23.97 39.99 18.82
C ILE A 838 23.69 40.67 17.48
N PRO A 839 23.18 39.97 16.47
CA PRO A 839 22.81 40.61 15.20
C PRO A 839 21.79 41.73 15.44
N PRO A 840 21.70 42.75 14.54
CA PRO A 840 20.66 43.76 14.59
C PRO A 840 19.31 43.08 14.46
N GLU A 841 18.28 43.61 15.12
CA GLU A 841 16.90 43.19 14.86
C GLU A 841 16.55 43.68 13.45
N GLU A 842 16.23 42.77 12.52
CA GLU A 842 15.82 43.09 11.17
C GLU A 842 14.53 43.94 11.24
N GLU A 843 14.57 45.15 10.72
CA GLU A 843 13.37 45.92 10.43
C GLU A 843 12.86 45.39 9.09
N GLU A 844 11.75 44.63 9.11
CA GLU A 844 11.00 44.36 7.87
C GLU A 844 10.39 45.67 7.36
N GLU A 845 10.71 46.03 6.10
CA GLU A 845 10.07 47.13 5.35
C GLU A 845 8.62 46.81 4.95
#